data_50aa1570aaa93e1491b36e2b2379a6be
#
_entry.id   50aa1570aaa93e1491b36e2b2379a6be
#
_cell.length_a   1.000
_cell.length_b   1.000
_cell.length_c   1.000
_cell.angle_alpha   90.00
_cell.angle_beta   90.00
_cell.angle_gamma   90.00
#
_symmetry.space_group_name_H-M   'P 1'
#
loop_
_entity.id
_entity.type
_entity.pdbx_description
1 polymer ?
#
loop_
_entity_poly.entity_id
_entity_poly.type
_entity_poly.pdbx_seq_one_letter_code
_entity_poly.pdbx_strand_id
1 'polypeptide(L)'
;MSDSLPDRPDLGQLRRRAKELRDAARVGDAVALERLARHHPTPPVGPVRLAAAQLVIARELGFSSWPRLTAALEVGAASRRALSAFLSASVEGRMRQAGEILHADPGIAERSLPAAAVLGDSAAVREHLAVDPGSALALDDERGWPPLLYACYSRWHHSDPGRALGLAEVVRLLLADGAEANANDGGRARYHSALKGSVEVNNPSVTEVLLDAGAHPDPGQPIAEAAAHRDLRCLRLLLSHGARVASTWALGAAVFNDNPGAAAVLLDTLATAGGRAADAASDELPDAAATASFAVVEALLDAGADPRATNSDGISALRLAVRAGRPGTAARLRSLGAVEDGTEVDRFLGACLDADRQAVEQLLADHPDLRDRLADEDRSVICQAAESRSAQTLALMLEFGFSPNARSFGELPLHAAAYHGNAAGVRVLLGAGAQVDARDERFESTALAFATVGSGERAGKPGDWTGTARLLIEAGASRDGVWITGKPPSEEVADLLMRYGITPDEPAGSQPEPQDKDDDHVQGEVPGSLGTGVMAEVARQLETASRDLDLDLLGSLLHPEVRWTGLCNDRTQVLDWYRAVLAEGIEASVRSVEVDRDAVVLGLTVGRPAQGARPAPPEPLYQVFTVRDAQVVEIHGYPDRDSALTRGGDPKGTP
;
A
#
# COMPACT_ATOMS: atom_id res chain seq x y z
N MET A 1 -15.14 -8.03 -47.16
CA MET A 1 -15.10 -8.28 -45.71
C MET A 1 -14.61 -6.99 -45.11
N SER A 2 -15.41 -6.31 -44.28
CA SER A 2 -14.90 -5.18 -43.49
C SER A 2 -14.02 -5.76 -42.38
N ASP A 3 -12.79 -5.29 -42.27
CA ASP A 3 -11.96 -5.58 -41.08
C ASP A 3 -12.75 -5.13 -39.86
N SER A 4 -13.03 -6.02 -38.93
CA SER A 4 -13.58 -5.61 -37.63
C SER A 4 -12.56 -4.75 -36.92
N LEU A 5 -13.04 -3.74 -36.18
CA LEU A 5 -12.15 -2.99 -35.27
C LEU A 5 -11.43 -3.99 -34.34
N PRO A 6 -10.10 -3.88 -34.17
CA PRO A 6 -9.42 -4.63 -33.14
C PRO A 6 -10.02 -4.28 -31.76
N ASP A 7 -9.96 -5.19 -30.81
CA ASP A 7 -10.47 -4.99 -29.45
C ASP A 7 -9.83 -3.76 -28.74
N ARG A 8 -8.63 -3.39 -29.17
CA ARG A 8 -7.89 -2.18 -28.71
C ARG A 8 -7.38 -1.37 -29.88
N PRO A 9 -8.21 -0.54 -30.51
CA PRO A 9 -7.78 0.29 -31.61
C PRO A 9 -6.94 1.47 -31.10
N ASP A 10 -5.65 1.49 -31.47
CA ASP A 10 -4.74 2.63 -31.23
C ASP A 10 -4.82 3.64 -32.37
N LEU A 11 -5.24 4.87 -32.05
CA LEU A 11 -5.31 5.97 -33.01
C LEU A 11 -3.93 6.31 -33.60
N GLY A 12 -2.85 6.17 -32.83
CA GLY A 12 -1.47 6.36 -33.31
C GLY A 12 -1.09 5.32 -34.37
N GLN A 13 -1.45 4.05 -34.14
CA GLN A 13 -1.26 2.98 -35.12
C GLN A 13 -2.08 3.21 -36.38
N LEU A 14 -3.34 3.64 -36.25
CA LEU A 14 -4.18 3.95 -37.40
C LEU A 14 -3.66 5.16 -38.20
N ARG A 15 -3.11 6.16 -37.51
CA ARG A 15 -2.42 7.28 -38.17
C ARG A 15 -1.17 6.83 -38.92
N ARG A 16 -0.37 5.91 -38.36
CA ARG A 16 0.78 5.31 -39.05
C ARG A 16 0.34 4.53 -40.30
N ARG A 17 -0.65 3.65 -40.18
CA ARG A 17 -1.22 2.92 -41.32
C ARG A 17 -1.72 3.85 -42.43
N ALA A 18 -2.34 4.99 -42.10
CA ALA A 18 -2.78 5.99 -43.06
C ALA A 18 -1.59 6.70 -43.77
N LYS A 19 -0.50 6.98 -43.04
CA LYS A 19 0.74 7.52 -43.63
C LYS A 19 1.37 6.49 -44.57
N GLU A 20 1.51 5.23 -44.15
CA GLU A 20 2.06 4.14 -44.96
C GLU A 20 1.25 3.92 -46.25
N LEU A 21 -0.08 3.88 -46.16
CA LEU A 21 -0.95 3.78 -47.32
C LEU A 21 -0.76 4.96 -48.29
N ARG A 22 -0.67 6.18 -47.78
CA ARG A 22 -0.40 7.37 -48.59
C ARG A 22 0.93 7.25 -49.34
N ASP A 23 1.98 6.83 -48.62
CA ASP A 23 3.34 6.82 -49.18
C ASP A 23 3.52 5.67 -50.18
N ALA A 24 2.95 4.49 -49.93
CA ALA A 24 2.90 3.39 -50.86
C ALA A 24 2.12 3.76 -52.13
N ALA A 25 0.99 4.44 -52.01
CA ALA A 25 0.22 4.88 -53.18
C ALA A 25 0.97 5.97 -54.00
N ARG A 26 1.77 6.80 -53.37
CA ARG A 26 2.58 7.82 -54.06
C ARG A 26 3.70 7.23 -54.94
N VAL A 27 4.25 6.08 -54.53
CA VAL A 27 5.28 5.39 -55.32
C VAL A 27 4.66 4.38 -56.31
N GLY A 28 3.32 4.32 -56.42
CA GLY A 28 2.62 3.49 -57.41
C GLY A 28 2.39 2.06 -56.99
N ASP A 29 2.43 1.74 -55.69
CA ASP A 29 2.15 0.40 -55.18
C ASP A 29 0.73 -0.05 -55.60
N ALA A 30 0.64 -1.20 -56.25
CA ALA A 30 -0.61 -1.70 -56.84
C ALA A 30 -1.66 -2.02 -55.79
N VAL A 31 -1.25 -2.57 -54.64
CA VAL A 31 -2.16 -2.94 -53.53
C VAL A 31 -2.70 -1.66 -52.86
N ALA A 32 -1.86 -0.66 -52.65
CA ALA A 32 -2.30 0.61 -52.08
C ALA A 32 -3.28 1.35 -53.00
N LEU A 33 -3.03 1.33 -54.29
CA LEU A 33 -3.93 1.92 -55.32
C LEU A 33 -5.26 1.17 -55.41
N GLU A 34 -5.27 -0.17 -55.32
CA GLU A 34 -6.49 -0.97 -55.27
C GLU A 34 -7.33 -0.65 -54.04
N ARG A 35 -6.73 -0.53 -52.87
CA ARG A 35 -7.42 -0.15 -51.60
C ARG A 35 -8.06 1.24 -51.74
N LEU A 36 -7.33 2.22 -52.32
CA LEU A 36 -7.88 3.54 -52.62
C LEU A 36 -9.06 3.46 -53.58
N ALA A 37 -8.94 2.72 -54.68
CA ALA A 37 -10.04 2.54 -55.65
C ALA A 37 -11.29 1.89 -55.05
N ARG A 38 -11.11 0.95 -54.11
CA ARG A 38 -12.20 0.20 -53.47
C ARG A 38 -12.95 1.02 -52.42
N HIS A 39 -12.23 1.84 -51.64
CA HIS A 39 -12.80 2.46 -50.46
C HIS A 39 -12.92 4.01 -50.56
N HIS A 40 -12.26 4.66 -51.51
CA HIS A 40 -12.43 6.09 -51.75
C HIS A 40 -13.59 6.35 -52.72
N PRO A 41 -14.55 7.24 -52.41
CA PRO A 41 -15.74 7.46 -53.25
C PRO A 41 -15.39 8.01 -54.65
N THR A 42 -14.30 8.77 -54.73
CA THR A 42 -13.75 9.29 -55.98
C THR A 42 -12.23 9.20 -55.86
N PRO A 43 -11.59 8.21 -56.50
CA PRO A 43 -10.14 8.02 -56.40
C PRO A 43 -9.43 9.34 -56.79
N PRO A 44 -8.45 9.78 -55.99
CA PRO A 44 -7.78 11.06 -56.24
C PRO A 44 -7.02 11.04 -57.56
N VAL A 45 -7.25 12.06 -58.40
CA VAL A 45 -6.46 12.31 -59.61
C VAL A 45 -5.25 13.16 -59.19
N GLY A 46 -4.05 12.55 -59.13
CA GLY A 46 -2.79 13.20 -58.70
C GLY A 46 -2.24 12.65 -57.37
N PRO A 47 -1.29 13.37 -56.76
CA PRO A 47 -0.62 12.85 -55.52
C PRO A 47 -1.60 12.63 -54.39
N VAL A 48 -1.60 11.41 -53.84
CA VAL A 48 -2.48 11.03 -52.74
C VAL A 48 -2.20 11.84 -51.48
N ARG A 49 -3.22 12.54 -50.97
CA ARG A 49 -3.15 13.32 -49.73
C ARG A 49 -3.42 12.43 -48.52
N LEU A 50 -2.92 12.78 -47.33
CA LEU A 50 -3.12 12.03 -46.09
C LEU A 50 -4.63 11.85 -45.78
N ALA A 51 -5.44 12.86 -45.99
CA ALA A 51 -6.89 12.81 -45.77
C ALA A 51 -7.59 11.74 -46.62
N ALA A 52 -7.13 11.47 -47.85
CA ALA A 52 -7.66 10.39 -48.68
C ALA A 52 -7.30 9.02 -48.13
N ALA A 53 -6.06 8.82 -47.67
CA ALA A 53 -5.65 7.57 -47.01
C ALA A 53 -6.37 7.36 -45.68
N GLN A 54 -6.56 8.42 -44.89
CA GLN A 54 -7.34 8.36 -43.63
C GLN A 54 -8.80 7.97 -43.91
N LEU A 55 -9.42 8.49 -44.96
CA LEU A 55 -10.79 8.10 -45.35
C LEU A 55 -10.87 6.64 -45.73
N VAL A 56 -9.87 6.10 -46.45
CA VAL A 56 -9.81 4.69 -46.82
C VAL A 56 -9.72 3.83 -45.56
N ILE A 57 -8.80 4.10 -44.65
CA ILE A 57 -8.66 3.36 -43.37
C ILE A 57 -9.98 3.42 -42.58
N ALA A 58 -10.62 4.60 -42.48
CA ALA A 58 -11.90 4.71 -41.79
C ALA A 58 -12.99 3.83 -42.40
N ARG A 59 -13.06 3.76 -43.73
CA ARG A 59 -14.07 2.96 -44.44
C ARG A 59 -13.80 1.46 -44.39
N GLU A 60 -12.55 1.03 -44.43
CA GLU A 60 -12.16 -0.36 -44.19
C GLU A 60 -12.67 -0.86 -42.82
N LEU A 61 -12.66 0.02 -41.81
CA LEU A 61 -13.15 -0.24 -40.45
C LEU A 61 -14.67 0.04 -40.29
N GLY A 62 -15.42 0.29 -41.40
CA GLY A 62 -16.87 0.49 -41.37
C GLY A 62 -17.34 1.93 -41.04
N PHE A 63 -16.44 2.90 -40.92
CA PHE A 63 -16.81 4.29 -40.66
C PHE A 63 -16.89 5.13 -41.92
N SER A 64 -17.87 6.02 -42.00
CA SER A 64 -18.07 6.88 -43.15
C SER A 64 -17.02 7.97 -43.34
N SER A 65 -16.24 8.30 -42.27
CA SER A 65 -15.18 9.30 -42.30
C SER A 65 -14.19 9.13 -41.15
N TRP A 66 -12.96 9.67 -41.32
CA TRP A 66 -11.93 9.71 -40.28
C TRP A 66 -12.38 10.40 -38.98
N PRO A 67 -13.05 11.58 -39.01
CA PRO A 67 -13.57 12.20 -37.79
C PRO A 67 -14.59 11.32 -37.04
N ARG A 68 -15.42 10.54 -37.74
CA ARG A 68 -16.35 9.62 -37.08
C ARG A 68 -15.65 8.42 -36.46
N LEU A 69 -14.61 7.92 -37.11
CA LEU A 69 -13.74 6.87 -36.51
C LEU A 69 -13.07 7.40 -35.25
N THR A 70 -12.43 8.57 -35.31
CA THR A 70 -11.74 9.15 -34.14
C THR A 70 -12.69 9.44 -32.98
N ALA A 71 -13.88 9.98 -33.25
CA ALA A 71 -14.89 10.21 -32.23
C ALA A 71 -15.37 8.91 -31.54
N ALA A 72 -15.58 7.84 -32.34
CA ALA A 72 -15.95 6.52 -31.79
C ALA A 72 -14.84 5.94 -30.90
N LEU A 73 -13.56 6.11 -31.29
CA LEU A 73 -12.42 5.67 -30.49
C LEU A 73 -12.28 6.45 -29.19
N GLU A 74 -12.51 7.76 -29.23
CA GLU A 74 -12.49 8.64 -28.05
C GLU A 74 -13.59 8.27 -27.05
N VAL A 75 -14.82 8.02 -27.53
CA VAL A 75 -15.93 7.54 -26.69
C VAL A 75 -15.59 6.20 -26.06
N GLY A 76 -15.07 5.24 -26.83
CA GLY A 76 -14.64 3.94 -26.31
C GLY A 76 -13.53 4.04 -25.27
N ALA A 77 -12.56 4.94 -25.48
CA ALA A 77 -11.49 5.20 -24.52
C ALA A 77 -12.02 5.86 -23.23
N ALA A 78 -12.97 6.80 -23.34
CA ALA A 78 -13.61 7.42 -22.18
C ALA A 78 -14.41 6.39 -21.36
N SER A 79 -15.16 5.50 -22.02
CA SER A 79 -15.91 4.44 -21.34
C SER A 79 -14.99 3.46 -20.61
N ARG A 80 -13.85 3.08 -21.20
CA ARG A 80 -12.86 2.22 -20.52
C ARG A 80 -12.26 2.93 -19.30
N ARG A 81 -11.89 4.21 -19.41
CA ARG A 81 -11.38 4.98 -18.26
C ARG A 81 -12.42 5.10 -17.14
N ALA A 82 -13.69 5.32 -17.47
CA ALA A 82 -14.77 5.37 -16.49
C ALA A 82 -14.96 4.01 -15.79
N LEU A 83 -14.92 2.90 -16.53
CA LEU A 83 -14.99 1.55 -15.97
C LEU A 83 -13.83 1.28 -15.01
N SER A 84 -12.60 1.56 -15.41
CA SER A 84 -11.41 1.39 -14.58
C SER A 84 -11.49 2.23 -13.31
N ALA A 85 -11.87 3.50 -13.42
CA ALA A 85 -12.07 4.39 -12.28
C ALA A 85 -13.18 3.89 -11.34
N PHE A 86 -14.27 3.34 -11.89
CA PHE A 86 -15.36 2.74 -11.12
C PHE A 86 -14.90 1.51 -10.34
N LEU A 87 -14.22 0.57 -11.00
CA LEU A 87 -13.72 -0.64 -10.36
C LEU A 87 -12.72 -0.32 -9.25
N SER A 88 -11.74 0.56 -9.54
CA SER A 88 -10.77 1.01 -8.55
C SER A 88 -11.43 1.70 -7.36
N ALA A 89 -12.34 2.63 -7.58
CA ALA A 89 -13.06 3.32 -6.52
C ALA A 89 -13.88 2.37 -5.64
N SER A 90 -14.51 1.35 -6.25
CA SER A 90 -15.36 0.37 -5.57
C SER A 90 -14.59 -0.56 -4.63
N VAL A 91 -13.35 -0.93 -4.96
CA VAL A 91 -12.52 -1.81 -4.11
C VAL A 91 -11.63 -1.03 -3.14
N GLU A 92 -11.26 0.21 -3.46
CA GLU A 92 -10.43 1.07 -2.62
C GLU A 92 -11.22 1.90 -1.59
N GLY A 93 -12.55 1.84 -1.62
CA GLY A 93 -13.43 2.52 -0.67
C GLY A 93 -13.75 3.98 -1.03
N ARG A 94 -13.46 4.42 -2.26
CA ARG A 94 -13.86 5.75 -2.76
C ARG A 94 -15.33 5.74 -3.22
N MET A 95 -16.24 5.45 -2.27
CA MET A 95 -17.63 5.07 -2.56
C MET A 95 -18.43 6.21 -3.19
N ARG A 96 -18.15 7.49 -2.85
CA ARG A 96 -18.79 8.64 -3.50
C ARG A 96 -18.43 8.68 -4.99
N GLN A 97 -17.15 8.58 -5.32
CA GLN A 97 -16.69 8.56 -6.72
C GLN A 97 -17.30 7.37 -7.48
N ALA A 98 -17.32 6.18 -6.87
CA ALA A 98 -17.97 5.01 -7.45
C ALA A 98 -19.47 5.25 -7.68
N GLY A 99 -20.16 5.88 -6.72
CA GLY A 99 -21.57 6.24 -6.81
C GLY A 99 -21.87 7.28 -7.90
N GLU A 100 -21.03 8.30 -8.04
CA GLU A 100 -21.15 9.31 -9.11
C GLU A 100 -21.00 8.70 -10.49
N ILE A 101 -20.01 7.81 -10.68
CA ILE A 101 -19.82 7.10 -11.94
C ILE A 101 -21.01 6.19 -12.24
N LEU A 102 -21.49 5.43 -11.25
CA LEU A 102 -22.67 4.56 -11.41
C LEU A 102 -23.93 5.37 -11.72
N HIS A 103 -24.09 6.54 -11.12
CA HIS A 103 -25.22 7.44 -11.42
C HIS A 103 -25.16 7.99 -12.86
N ALA A 104 -23.94 8.34 -13.33
CA ALA A 104 -23.72 8.83 -14.69
C ALA A 104 -23.86 7.72 -15.73
N ASP A 105 -23.59 6.46 -15.36
CA ASP A 105 -23.64 5.30 -16.22
C ASP A 105 -24.29 4.08 -15.51
N PRO A 106 -25.62 4.07 -15.33
CA PRO A 106 -26.33 2.99 -14.64
C PRO A 106 -26.19 1.62 -15.30
N GLY A 107 -25.95 1.57 -16.63
CA GLY A 107 -25.76 0.34 -17.40
C GLY A 107 -24.34 -0.24 -17.35
N ILE A 108 -23.46 0.22 -16.46
CA ILE A 108 -22.06 -0.24 -16.41
C ILE A 108 -21.96 -1.74 -16.08
N ALA A 109 -22.85 -2.26 -15.24
CA ALA A 109 -22.92 -3.69 -14.89
C ALA A 109 -23.34 -4.56 -16.08
N GLU A 110 -24.25 -4.08 -16.93
CA GLU A 110 -24.73 -4.79 -18.12
C GLU A 110 -23.62 -4.97 -19.18
N ARG A 111 -22.61 -4.10 -19.17
CA ARG A 111 -21.52 -4.08 -20.15
C ARG A 111 -20.21 -4.69 -19.66
N SER A 112 -20.09 -4.98 -18.37
CA SER A 112 -18.84 -5.44 -17.78
C SER A 112 -19.07 -6.43 -16.64
N LEU A 113 -18.61 -7.65 -16.82
CA LEU A 113 -18.70 -8.68 -15.78
C LEU A 113 -17.97 -8.28 -14.49
N PRO A 114 -16.75 -7.68 -14.48
CA PRO A 114 -16.15 -7.15 -13.26
C PRO A 114 -17.00 -6.08 -12.59
N ALA A 115 -17.68 -5.21 -13.34
CA ALA A 115 -18.56 -4.20 -12.76
C ALA A 115 -19.83 -4.82 -12.15
N ALA A 116 -20.45 -5.80 -12.83
CA ALA A 116 -21.55 -6.58 -12.27
C ALA A 116 -21.12 -7.31 -10.99
N ALA A 117 -19.93 -7.91 -11.01
CA ALA A 117 -19.38 -8.64 -9.87
C ALA A 117 -19.13 -7.73 -8.65
N VAL A 118 -18.49 -6.57 -8.82
CA VAL A 118 -18.21 -5.65 -7.73
C VAL A 118 -19.49 -5.03 -7.14
N LEU A 119 -20.56 -4.88 -7.93
CA LEU A 119 -21.87 -4.40 -7.49
C LEU A 119 -22.71 -5.46 -6.77
N GLY A 120 -22.34 -6.73 -6.87
CA GLY A 120 -23.18 -7.84 -6.40
C GLY A 120 -24.44 -8.03 -7.24
N ASP A 121 -24.41 -7.64 -8.52
CA ASP A 121 -25.54 -7.80 -9.44
C ASP A 121 -25.54 -9.22 -10.03
N SER A 122 -26.18 -10.15 -9.33
CA SER A 122 -26.24 -11.55 -9.73
C SER A 122 -27.05 -11.78 -11.01
N ALA A 123 -27.94 -10.87 -11.40
CA ALA A 123 -28.72 -10.97 -12.64
C ALA A 123 -27.80 -10.66 -13.83
N ALA A 124 -27.10 -9.54 -13.82
CA ALA A 124 -26.15 -9.16 -14.84
C ALA A 124 -25.01 -10.20 -14.97
N VAL A 125 -24.51 -10.72 -13.84
CA VAL A 125 -23.48 -11.79 -13.86
C VAL A 125 -23.99 -13.03 -14.59
N ARG A 126 -25.23 -13.51 -14.33
CA ARG A 126 -25.80 -14.66 -15.04
C ARG A 126 -25.91 -14.40 -16.54
N GLU A 127 -26.29 -13.20 -16.96
CA GLU A 127 -26.38 -12.83 -18.37
C GLU A 127 -25.00 -12.87 -19.04
N HIS A 128 -23.97 -12.32 -18.42
CA HIS A 128 -22.60 -12.36 -18.92
C HIS A 128 -22.09 -13.81 -19.09
N LEU A 129 -22.26 -14.64 -18.05
CA LEU A 129 -21.81 -16.03 -18.04
C LEU A 129 -22.59 -16.90 -19.04
N ALA A 130 -23.87 -16.60 -19.27
CA ALA A 130 -24.65 -17.29 -20.29
C ALA A 130 -24.19 -16.99 -21.74
N VAL A 131 -23.62 -15.79 -21.96
CA VAL A 131 -23.05 -15.40 -23.27
C VAL A 131 -21.65 -15.97 -23.46
N ASP A 132 -20.80 -15.85 -22.44
CA ASP A 132 -19.41 -16.34 -22.46
C ASP A 132 -19.01 -16.90 -21.08
N PRO A 133 -19.15 -18.24 -20.88
CA PRO A 133 -18.71 -18.89 -19.63
C PRO A 133 -17.22 -18.70 -19.33
N GLY A 134 -16.36 -18.56 -20.34
CA GLY A 134 -14.94 -18.30 -20.18
C GLY A 134 -14.62 -16.95 -19.52
N SER A 135 -15.57 -16.02 -19.55
CA SER A 135 -15.40 -14.69 -18.94
C SER A 135 -15.27 -14.71 -17.42
N ALA A 136 -15.71 -15.77 -16.74
CA ALA A 136 -15.50 -15.95 -15.29
C ALA A 136 -14.00 -15.95 -14.88
N LEU A 137 -13.12 -16.38 -15.79
CA LEU A 137 -11.68 -16.49 -15.60
C LEU A 137 -10.90 -15.35 -16.27
N ALA A 138 -11.57 -14.50 -17.04
CA ALA A 138 -10.93 -13.43 -17.78
C ALA A 138 -10.32 -12.42 -16.81
N LEU A 139 -9.04 -12.14 -17.00
CA LEU A 139 -8.34 -11.13 -16.21
C LEU A 139 -8.61 -9.75 -16.81
N ASP A 140 -8.82 -8.76 -15.96
CA ASP A 140 -8.90 -7.37 -16.42
C ASP A 140 -7.52 -6.86 -16.86
N ASP A 141 -7.52 -5.81 -17.68
CA ASP A 141 -6.32 -5.29 -18.31
C ASP A 141 -5.43 -4.47 -17.37
N GLU A 142 -6.00 -3.94 -16.32
CA GLU A 142 -5.33 -2.94 -15.49
C GLU A 142 -4.72 -3.57 -14.23
N ARG A 143 -5.51 -4.32 -13.49
CA ARG A 143 -5.08 -5.00 -12.26
C ARG A 143 -4.68 -6.45 -12.49
N GLY A 144 -5.09 -7.04 -13.61
CA GLY A 144 -4.97 -8.48 -13.87
C GLY A 144 -5.84 -9.31 -12.93
N TRP A 145 -6.97 -8.76 -12.47
CA TRP A 145 -7.87 -9.44 -11.55
C TRP A 145 -8.99 -10.16 -12.29
N PRO A 146 -9.33 -11.40 -11.90
CA PRO A 146 -10.56 -12.03 -12.34
C PRO A 146 -11.79 -11.39 -11.67
N PRO A 147 -13.01 -11.54 -12.23
CA PRO A 147 -14.24 -11.00 -11.66
C PRO A 147 -14.47 -11.38 -10.20
N LEU A 148 -14.03 -12.57 -9.79
CA LEU A 148 -14.13 -13.06 -8.42
C LEU A 148 -13.44 -12.13 -7.41
N LEU A 149 -12.24 -11.64 -7.71
CA LEU A 149 -11.53 -10.72 -6.80
C LEU A 149 -12.29 -9.40 -6.64
N TYR A 150 -12.88 -8.86 -7.70
CA TYR A 150 -13.71 -7.67 -7.61
C TYR A 150 -14.92 -7.84 -6.69
N ALA A 151 -15.59 -9.01 -6.74
CA ALA A 151 -16.68 -9.33 -5.80
C ALA A 151 -16.18 -9.43 -4.36
N CYS A 152 -15.01 -10.06 -4.14
CA CYS A 152 -14.45 -10.28 -2.80
C CYS A 152 -13.92 -9.00 -2.15
N TYR A 153 -13.35 -8.06 -2.91
CA TYR A 153 -12.87 -6.77 -2.41
C TYR A 153 -13.92 -5.65 -2.46
N SER A 154 -15.16 -5.96 -2.85
CA SER A 154 -16.24 -4.97 -2.96
C SER A 154 -16.58 -4.34 -1.62
N ARG A 155 -16.63 -3.00 -1.58
CA ARG A 155 -17.08 -2.24 -0.40
C ARG A 155 -18.54 -1.77 -0.50
N TRP A 156 -19.27 -2.17 -1.53
CA TRP A 156 -20.66 -1.77 -1.74
C TRP A 156 -21.62 -2.30 -0.68
N HIS A 157 -21.31 -3.41 -0.01
CA HIS A 157 -22.11 -3.95 1.09
C HIS A 157 -22.15 -3.03 2.33
N HIS A 158 -21.19 -2.13 2.49
CA HIS A 158 -21.22 -1.13 3.56
C HIS A 158 -22.27 -0.02 3.30
N SER A 159 -22.50 0.30 2.02
CA SER A 159 -23.47 1.32 1.62
C SER A 159 -24.90 0.77 1.53
N ASP A 160 -25.05 -0.51 1.19
CA ASP A 160 -26.34 -1.20 1.05
C ASP A 160 -26.19 -2.66 1.53
N PRO A 161 -26.75 -2.98 2.71
CA PRO A 161 -26.70 -4.35 3.26
C PRO A 161 -27.33 -5.42 2.35
N GLY A 162 -28.27 -5.04 1.47
CA GLY A 162 -28.84 -5.97 0.48
C GLY A 162 -27.81 -6.47 -0.52
N ARG A 163 -26.78 -5.69 -0.81
CA ARG A 163 -25.67 -6.06 -1.70
C ARG A 163 -24.76 -7.14 -1.12
N ALA A 164 -24.70 -7.30 0.21
CA ALA A 164 -23.94 -8.38 0.84
C ALA A 164 -24.43 -9.75 0.38
N LEU A 165 -25.75 -9.96 0.29
CA LEU A 165 -26.34 -11.19 -0.21
C LEU A 165 -26.12 -11.36 -1.73
N GLY A 166 -26.21 -10.27 -2.48
CA GLY A 166 -25.92 -10.24 -3.92
C GLY A 166 -24.46 -10.63 -4.21
N LEU A 167 -23.51 -10.09 -3.47
CA LEU A 167 -22.08 -10.43 -3.57
C LEU A 167 -21.83 -11.92 -3.28
N ALA A 168 -22.44 -12.47 -2.23
CA ALA A 168 -22.33 -13.90 -1.92
C ALA A 168 -22.91 -14.78 -3.05
N GLU A 169 -24.03 -14.36 -3.65
CA GLU A 169 -24.62 -15.06 -4.81
C GLU A 169 -23.73 -14.95 -6.05
N VAL A 170 -23.15 -13.79 -6.33
CA VAL A 170 -22.19 -13.58 -7.41
C VAL A 170 -20.98 -14.51 -7.25
N VAL A 171 -20.43 -14.60 -6.05
CA VAL A 171 -19.31 -15.51 -5.76
C VAL A 171 -19.69 -16.97 -6.04
N ARG A 172 -20.90 -17.41 -5.62
CA ARG A 172 -21.38 -18.76 -5.95
C ARG A 172 -21.50 -19.00 -7.45
N LEU A 173 -22.01 -18.04 -8.20
CA LEU A 173 -22.14 -18.14 -9.66
C LEU A 173 -20.78 -18.26 -10.34
N LEU A 174 -19.83 -17.40 -9.97
CA LEU A 174 -18.48 -17.43 -10.53
C LEU A 174 -17.75 -18.75 -10.21
N LEU A 175 -17.87 -19.25 -8.97
CA LEU A 175 -17.30 -20.54 -8.57
C LEU A 175 -17.95 -21.71 -9.33
N ALA A 176 -19.28 -21.68 -9.53
CA ALA A 176 -19.98 -22.70 -10.31
C ALA A 176 -19.55 -22.71 -11.78
N ASP A 177 -19.11 -21.57 -12.30
CA ASP A 177 -18.66 -21.40 -13.69
C ASP A 177 -17.12 -21.53 -13.84
N GLY A 178 -16.46 -22.09 -12.82
CA GLY A 178 -15.06 -22.52 -12.86
C GLY A 178 -14.05 -21.57 -12.22
N ALA A 179 -14.48 -20.46 -11.60
CA ALA A 179 -13.55 -19.64 -10.83
C ALA A 179 -13.02 -20.44 -9.62
N GLU A 180 -11.74 -20.26 -9.30
CA GLU A 180 -11.10 -20.98 -8.19
C GLU A 180 -11.30 -20.25 -6.86
N ALA A 181 -11.73 -20.95 -5.80
CA ALA A 181 -11.91 -20.36 -4.46
C ALA A 181 -10.60 -19.78 -3.88
N ASN A 182 -9.45 -20.29 -4.34
CA ASN A 182 -8.11 -19.82 -4.01
C ASN A 182 -7.52 -18.83 -5.04
N ALA A 183 -8.36 -18.23 -5.91
CA ALA A 183 -7.91 -17.23 -6.86
C ALA A 183 -7.17 -16.09 -6.17
N ASN A 184 -6.09 -15.63 -6.82
CA ASN A 184 -5.24 -14.54 -6.36
C ASN A 184 -4.75 -13.68 -7.54
N ASP A 185 -4.05 -12.58 -7.25
CA ASP A 185 -3.53 -11.64 -8.24
C ASP A 185 -2.21 -12.07 -8.91
N GLY A 186 -1.80 -13.33 -8.73
CA GLY A 186 -0.56 -13.86 -9.29
C GLY A 186 0.70 -13.34 -8.62
N GLY A 187 0.62 -12.89 -7.36
CA GLY A 187 1.80 -12.43 -6.60
C GLY A 187 2.28 -11.02 -6.94
N ARG A 188 1.45 -10.21 -7.61
CA ARG A 188 1.78 -8.81 -7.91
C ARG A 188 1.73 -7.99 -6.62
N ALA A 189 2.88 -7.52 -6.16
CA ALA A 189 3.14 -6.51 -5.11
C ALA A 189 2.46 -6.62 -3.74
N ARG A 190 1.19 -6.99 -3.69
CA ARG A 190 0.42 -7.35 -2.50
C ARG A 190 -0.30 -8.65 -2.82
N TYR A 191 -0.15 -9.64 -1.96
CA TYR A 191 -0.89 -10.89 -2.11
C TYR A 191 -2.40 -10.61 -1.91
N HIS A 192 -3.12 -10.46 -3.02
CA HIS A 192 -4.57 -10.34 -3.02
C HIS A 192 -5.16 -11.72 -3.36
N SER A 193 -5.81 -12.35 -2.39
CA SER A 193 -6.60 -13.55 -2.62
C SER A 193 -8.08 -13.27 -2.39
N ALA A 194 -8.94 -14.10 -2.98
CA ALA A 194 -10.39 -13.99 -2.81
C ALA A 194 -10.78 -14.01 -1.33
N LEU A 195 -10.24 -14.96 -0.56
CA LEU A 195 -10.53 -15.07 0.87
C LEU A 195 -10.02 -13.86 1.65
N LYS A 196 -8.76 -13.43 1.42
CA LYS A 196 -8.22 -12.24 2.09
C LYS A 196 -9.08 -11.01 1.80
N GLY A 197 -9.50 -10.81 0.55
CA GLY A 197 -10.35 -9.68 0.18
C GLY A 197 -11.66 -9.64 0.93
N SER A 198 -12.36 -10.77 1.02
CA SER A 198 -13.64 -10.85 1.74
C SER A 198 -13.49 -10.57 3.24
N VAL A 199 -12.35 -10.94 3.82
CA VAL A 199 -12.01 -10.68 5.23
C VAL A 199 -11.58 -9.24 5.44
N GLU A 200 -10.75 -8.68 4.56
CA GLU A 200 -10.29 -7.28 4.63
C GLU A 200 -11.46 -6.29 4.60
N VAL A 201 -12.44 -6.53 3.73
CA VAL A 201 -13.65 -5.71 3.69
C VAL A 201 -14.71 -6.13 4.72
N ASN A 202 -14.41 -7.13 5.53
CA ASN A 202 -15.30 -7.69 6.56
C ASN A 202 -16.68 -8.09 6.03
N ASN A 203 -16.70 -8.93 4.99
CA ASN A 203 -17.93 -9.50 4.43
C ASN A 203 -18.08 -10.99 4.78
N PRO A 204 -18.68 -11.33 5.93
CA PRO A 204 -18.79 -12.71 6.40
C PRO A 204 -19.60 -13.61 5.44
N SER A 205 -20.58 -13.07 4.71
CA SER A 205 -21.38 -13.86 3.77
C SER A 205 -20.56 -14.35 2.57
N VAL A 206 -19.63 -13.55 2.07
CA VAL A 206 -18.69 -13.93 1.01
C VAL A 206 -17.62 -14.86 1.58
N THR A 207 -17.08 -14.54 2.77
CA THR A 207 -16.09 -15.36 3.46
C THR A 207 -16.58 -16.79 3.66
N GLU A 208 -17.84 -16.98 4.12
CA GLU A 208 -18.47 -18.29 4.31
C GLU A 208 -18.53 -19.07 3.00
N VAL A 209 -19.02 -18.44 1.91
CA VAL A 209 -19.12 -19.10 0.59
C VAL A 209 -17.76 -19.58 0.09
N LEU A 210 -16.71 -18.77 0.25
CA LEU A 210 -15.36 -19.14 -0.18
C LEU A 210 -14.80 -20.31 0.64
N LEU A 211 -14.97 -20.29 1.97
CA LEU A 211 -14.52 -21.35 2.85
C LEU A 211 -15.26 -22.66 2.58
N ASP A 212 -16.58 -22.61 2.40
CA ASP A 212 -17.40 -23.78 2.01
C ASP A 212 -16.99 -24.35 0.65
N ALA A 213 -16.49 -23.50 -0.27
CA ALA A 213 -15.96 -23.91 -1.57
C ALA A 213 -14.49 -24.38 -1.51
N GLY A 214 -13.89 -24.50 -0.30
CA GLY A 214 -12.55 -25.03 -0.10
C GLY A 214 -11.44 -23.99 -0.21
N ALA A 215 -11.72 -22.70 0.01
CA ALA A 215 -10.67 -21.71 0.17
C ALA A 215 -9.79 -22.04 1.37
N HIS A 216 -8.46 -21.94 1.21
CA HIS A 216 -7.51 -22.22 2.27
C HIS A 216 -7.41 -21.04 3.24
N PRO A 217 -7.67 -21.22 4.56
CA PRO A 217 -7.73 -20.11 5.49
C PRO A 217 -6.37 -19.53 5.92
N ASP A 218 -5.26 -20.25 5.68
CA ASP A 218 -3.93 -19.87 6.16
C ASP A 218 -3.12 -18.94 5.22
N PRO A 219 -3.12 -19.14 3.87
CA PRO A 219 -2.29 -18.31 3.01
C PRO A 219 -2.67 -16.82 3.06
N GLY A 220 -1.66 -15.95 3.16
CA GLY A 220 -1.85 -14.50 3.23
C GLY A 220 -2.35 -13.99 4.59
N GLN A 221 -2.42 -14.85 5.59
CA GLN A 221 -2.80 -14.55 6.97
C GLN A 221 -4.14 -13.79 7.12
N PRO A 222 -5.24 -14.22 6.48
CA PRO A 222 -6.52 -13.52 6.60
C PRO A 222 -7.02 -13.46 8.05
N ILE A 223 -6.55 -14.37 8.92
CA ILE A 223 -6.89 -14.39 10.35
C ILE A 223 -6.38 -13.13 11.09
N ALA A 224 -5.23 -12.57 10.71
CA ALA A 224 -4.72 -11.34 11.29
C ALA A 224 -5.57 -10.12 10.88
N GLU A 225 -6.00 -10.07 9.61
CA GLU A 225 -6.95 -9.05 9.15
C GLU A 225 -8.29 -9.17 9.88
N ALA A 226 -8.80 -10.41 10.05
CA ALA A 226 -10.04 -10.65 10.79
C ALA A 226 -9.95 -10.22 12.25
N ALA A 227 -8.79 -10.39 12.88
CA ALA A 227 -8.55 -9.99 14.26
C ALA A 227 -8.53 -8.46 14.46
N ALA A 228 -8.29 -7.68 13.40
CA ALA A 228 -8.35 -6.24 13.44
C ALA A 228 -9.80 -5.69 13.46
N HIS A 229 -10.76 -6.46 12.97
CA HIS A 229 -12.16 -6.04 12.90
C HIS A 229 -12.91 -6.25 14.22
N ARG A 230 -13.77 -5.28 14.61
CA ARG A 230 -14.64 -5.44 15.79
C ARG A 230 -15.76 -6.46 15.59
N ASP A 231 -16.21 -6.64 14.35
CA ASP A 231 -17.13 -7.72 14.00
C ASP A 231 -16.34 -9.01 13.77
N LEU A 232 -16.46 -9.94 14.69
CA LEU A 232 -15.68 -11.17 14.76
C LEU A 232 -16.26 -12.32 13.92
N ARG A 233 -17.25 -12.08 13.07
CA ARG A 233 -17.88 -13.15 12.28
C ARG A 233 -16.89 -13.79 11.31
N CYS A 234 -16.10 -12.98 10.58
CA CYS A 234 -15.05 -13.51 9.71
C CYS A 234 -13.99 -14.28 10.50
N LEU A 235 -13.55 -13.77 11.67
CA LEU A 235 -12.60 -14.47 12.54
C LEU A 235 -13.12 -15.86 12.95
N ARG A 236 -14.37 -15.94 13.41
CA ARG A 236 -14.98 -17.21 13.81
C ARG A 236 -15.15 -18.18 12.64
N LEU A 237 -15.51 -17.68 11.45
CA LEU A 237 -15.60 -18.51 10.24
C LEU A 237 -14.22 -19.09 9.88
N LEU A 238 -13.16 -18.31 9.86
CA LEU A 238 -11.81 -18.80 9.61
C LEU A 238 -11.40 -19.89 10.61
N LEU A 239 -11.63 -19.65 11.90
CA LEU A 239 -11.30 -20.63 12.96
C LEU A 239 -12.10 -21.92 12.83
N SER A 240 -13.40 -21.83 12.51
CA SER A 240 -14.25 -23.03 12.33
C SER A 240 -13.85 -23.85 11.08
N HIS A 241 -13.17 -23.25 10.12
CA HIS A 241 -12.61 -23.92 8.93
C HIS A 241 -11.12 -24.25 9.07
N GLY A 242 -10.58 -24.21 10.30
CA GLY A 242 -9.26 -24.73 10.62
C GLY A 242 -8.09 -23.76 10.43
N ALA A 243 -8.35 -22.45 10.38
CA ALA A 243 -7.28 -21.46 10.42
C ALA A 243 -6.40 -21.63 11.66
N ARG A 244 -5.08 -21.62 11.47
CA ARG A 244 -4.11 -21.80 12.54
C ARG A 244 -3.79 -20.47 13.21
N VAL A 245 -3.83 -20.43 14.54
CA VAL A 245 -3.47 -19.25 15.33
C VAL A 245 -1.97 -19.24 15.66
N ALA A 246 -1.41 -20.40 16.00
CA ALA A 246 -0.10 -20.55 16.65
C ALA A 246 1.12 -20.09 15.82
N SER A 247 0.99 -19.90 14.51
CA SER A 247 2.09 -19.49 13.63
C SER A 247 1.77 -18.20 12.86
N THR A 248 0.86 -17.40 13.40
CA THR A 248 0.40 -16.16 12.74
C THR A 248 0.52 -14.98 13.68
N TRP A 249 0.56 -13.79 13.13
CA TRP A 249 0.54 -12.55 13.90
C TRP A 249 -0.88 -12.15 14.36
N ALA A 250 -1.85 -13.10 14.40
CA ALA A 250 -3.25 -12.79 14.68
C ALA A 250 -3.49 -12.20 16.08
N LEU A 251 -2.81 -12.75 17.11
CA LEU A 251 -2.92 -12.21 18.48
C LEU A 251 -2.29 -10.82 18.58
N GLY A 252 -1.09 -10.62 18.00
CA GLY A 252 -0.47 -9.31 17.89
C GLY A 252 -1.35 -8.30 17.15
N ALA A 253 -2.03 -8.72 16.06
CA ALA A 253 -2.98 -7.86 15.35
C ALA A 253 -4.18 -7.46 16.23
N ALA A 254 -4.70 -8.37 17.06
CA ALA A 254 -5.75 -8.06 18.01
C ALA A 254 -5.29 -7.05 19.08
N VAL A 255 -4.08 -7.21 19.59
CA VAL A 255 -3.43 -6.28 20.54
C VAL A 255 -3.22 -4.92 19.90
N PHE A 256 -2.58 -4.88 18.72
CA PHE A 256 -2.27 -3.65 17.99
C PHE A 256 -3.54 -2.84 17.63
N ASN A 257 -4.62 -3.52 17.25
CA ASN A 257 -5.91 -2.87 16.92
C ASN A 257 -6.82 -2.65 18.14
N ASP A 258 -6.32 -2.90 19.33
CA ASP A 258 -7.07 -2.74 20.59
C ASP A 258 -8.42 -3.50 20.57
N ASN A 259 -8.38 -4.77 20.21
CA ASN A 259 -9.55 -5.63 20.05
C ASN A 259 -9.60 -6.76 21.10
N PRO A 260 -10.13 -6.51 22.32
CA PRO A 260 -10.17 -7.50 23.38
C PRO A 260 -11.03 -8.72 23.02
N GLY A 261 -12.08 -8.53 22.21
CA GLY A 261 -12.93 -9.63 21.77
C GLY A 261 -12.19 -10.61 20.85
N ALA A 262 -11.37 -10.10 19.93
CA ALA A 262 -10.54 -10.94 19.07
C ALA A 262 -9.45 -11.65 19.90
N ALA A 263 -8.76 -10.93 20.78
CA ALA A 263 -7.76 -11.51 21.67
C ALA A 263 -8.33 -12.68 22.48
N ALA A 264 -9.50 -12.51 23.11
CA ALA A 264 -10.16 -13.55 23.87
C ALA A 264 -10.50 -14.78 23.01
N VAL A 265 -11.07 -14.61 21.82
CA VAL A 265 -11.41 -15.71 20.90
C VAL A 265 -10.16 -16.47 20.44
N LEU A 266 -9.07 -15.76 20.11
CA LEU A 266 -7.82 -16.39 19.68
C LEU A 266 -7.16 -17.19 20.81
N LEU A 267 -7.13 -16.63 22.02
CA LEU A 267 -6.56 -17.28 23.20
C LEU A 267 -7.37 -18.52 23.62
N ASP A 268 -8.70 -18.45 23.59
CA ASP A 268 -9.57 -19.62 23.84
C ASP A 268 -9.34 -20.73 22.80
N THR A 269 -9.18 -20.35 21.53
CA THR A 269 -8.83 -21.28 20.45
C THR A 269 -7.49 -21.95 20.70
N LEU A 270 -6.46 -21.21 21.10
CA LEU A 270 -5.14 -21.75 21.45
C LEU A 270 -5.23 -22.72 22.63
N ALA A 271 -5.97 -22.36 23.67
CA ALA A 271 -6.16 -23.20 24.84
C ALA A 271 -6.87 -24.53 24.50
N THR A 272 -7.94 -24.47 23.69
CA THR A 272 -8.71 -25.66 23.30
C THR A 272 -7.97 -26.57 22.34
N ALA A 273 -7.08 -26.03 21.49
CA ALA A 273 -6.21 -26.82 20.61
C ALA A 273 -5.03 -27.51 21.33
N GLY A 274 -4.94 -27.42 22.65
CA GLY A 274 -3.81 -27.94 23.44
C GLY A 274 -2.54 -27.11 23.26
N GLY A 275 -2.69 -25.87 22.73
CA GLY A 275 -1.63 -24.90 22.56
C GLY A 275 -1.27 -24.19 23.86
N ARG A 276 -0.20 -23.41 23.80
CA ARG A 276 0.32 -22.62 24.92
C ARG A 276 -0.27 -21.21 24.92
N ALA A 277 -1.58 -21.11 25.22
CA ALA A 277 -2.27 -19.82 25.27
C ALA A 277 -1.61 -18.84 26.25
N ALA A 278 -1.19 -19.33 27.44
CA ALA A 278 -0.50 -18.53 28.43
C ALA A 278 0.88 -18.03 27.95
N ASP A 279 1.62 -18.85 27.19
CA ASP A 279 2.90 -18.41 26.61
C ASP A 279 2.67 -17.31 25.56
N ALA A 280 1.75 -17.55 24.63
CA ALA A 280 1.41 -16.54 23.60
C ALA A 280 0.86 -15.23 24.21
N ALA A 281 0.06 -15.35 25.26
CA ALA A 281 -0.42 -14.18 25.99
C ALA A 281 0.71 -13.45 26.74
N SER A 282 1.71 -14.20 27.26
CA SER A 282 2.87 -13.62 27.94
C SER A 282 3.79 -12.90 26.96
N ASP A 283 3.94 -13.42 25.73
CA ASP A 283 4.74 -12.78 24.68
C ASP A 283 4.16 -11.41 24.27
N GLU A 284 2.83 -11.29 24.24
CA GLU A 284 2.14 -10.05 23.85
C GLU A 284 1.90 -9.08 25.02
N LEU A 285 2.01 -9.53 26.28
CA LEU A 285 1.66 -8.74 27.47
C LEU A 285 2.50 -7.47 27.61
N PRO A 286 3.84 -7.46 27.37
CA PRO A 286 4.66 -6.26 27.52
C PRO A 286 4.21 -5.13 26.55
N ASP A 287 3.99 -5.45 25.27
CA ASP A 287 3.55 -4.48 24.27
C ASP A 287 2.11 -4.02 24.55
N ALA A 288 1.22 -4.94 24.92
CA ALA A 288 -0.14 -4.60 25.34
C ALA A 288 -0.17 -3.68 26.56
N ALA A 289 0.72 -3.89 27.53
CA ALA A 289 0.82 -3.05 28.74
C ALA A 289 1.23 -1.61 28.40
N ALA A 290 2.01 -1.39 27.35
CA ALA A 290 2.39 -0.07 26.86
C ALA A 290 1.32 0.60 26.00
N THR A 291 0.65 -0.15 25.13
CA THR A 291 -0.11 0.43 24.00
C THR A 291 -1.61 0.14 24.03
N ALA A 292 -2.03 -1.05 24.47
CA ALA A 292 -3.43 -1.51 24.37
C ALA A 292 -4.30 -1.02 25.52
N SER A 293 -5.62 -1.11 25.37
CA SER A 293 -6.57 -0.82 26.45
C SER A 293 -6.45 -1.82 27.61
N PHE A 294 -6.97 -1.41 28.75
CA PHE A 294 -7.01 -2.28 29.92
C PHE A 294 -7.77 -3.58 29.65
N ALA A 295 -8.79 -3.55 28.79
CA ALA A 295 -9.58 -4.74 28.42
C ALA A 295 -8.75 -5.78 27.64
N VAL A 296 -7.83 -5.37 26.77
CA VAL A 296 -6.91 -6.29 26.10
C VAL A 296 -5.92 -6.89 27.10
N VAL A 297 -5.36 -6.07 27.98
CA VAL A 297 -4.45 -6.56 29.04
C VAL A 297 -5.15 -7.58 29.95
N GLU A 298 -6.39 -7.32 30.36
CA GLU A 298 -7.17 -8.29 31.14
C GLU A 298 -7.41 -9.59 30.38
N ALA A 299 -7.72 -9.52 29.07
CA ALA A 299 -7.90 -10.74 28.27
C ALA A 299 -6.62 -11.61 28.22
N LEU A 300 -5.45 -10.98 28.12
CA LEU A 300 -4.16 -11.68 28.16
C LEU A 300 -3.91 -12.30 29.56
N LEU A 301 -4.15 -11.54 30.63
CA LEU A 301 -3.97 -12.00 32.00
C LEU A 301 -4.97 -13.13 32.37
N ASP A 302 -6.20 -13.04 31.92
CA ASP A 302 -7.22 -14.08 32.12
C ASP A 302 -6.86 -15.39 31.39
N ALA A 303 -6.14 -15.29 30.25
CA ALA A 303 -5.59 -16.45 29.55
C ALA A 303 -4.33 -17.04 30.20
N GLY A 304 -3.86 -16.45 31.30
CA GLY A 304 -2.74 -16.94 32.10
C GLY A 304 -1.38 -16.33 31.73
N ALA A 305 -1.36 -15.15 31.12
CA ALA A 305 -0.10 -14.44 30.87
C ALA A 305 0.68 -14.23 32.18
N ASP A 306 1.99 -14.44 32.14
CA ASP A 306 2.86 -14.16 33.30
C ASP A 306 2.95 -12.64 33.51
N PRO A 307 2.50 -12.10 34.66
CA PRO A 307 2.56 -10.68 34.96
C PRO A 307 4.01 -10.15 35.05
N ARG A 308 5.01 -11.04 35.07
CA ARG A 308 6.45 -10.72 35.04
C ARG A 308 7.06 -10.80 33.66
N ALA A 309 6.24 -11.04 32.62
CA ALA A 309 6.71 -11.15 31.26
C ALA A 309 7.51 -9.89 30.83
N THR A 310 8.54 -10.11 30.02
CA THR A 310 9.41 -9.07 29.48
C THR A 310 9.37 -9.10 27.95
N ASN A 311 9.60 -7.97 27.31
CA ASN A 311 9.82 -7.92 25.87
C ASN A 311 11.22 -8.46 25.49
N SER A 312 11.56 -8.43 24.18
CA SER A 312 12.87 -8.85 23.65
C SER A 312 14.07 -8.13 24.29
N ASP A 313 13.87 -6.92 24.78
CA ASP A 313 14.90 -6.10 25.44
C ASP A 313 15.01 -6.36 26.94
N GLY A 314 14.22 -7.30 27.47
CA GLY A 314 14.18 -7.65 28.90
C GLY A 314 13.45 -6.64 29.77
N ILE A 315 12.64 -5.74 29.16
CA ILE A 315 11.87 -4.71 29.87
C ILE A 315 10.52 -5.34 30.29
N SER A 316 10.19 -5.25 31.59
CA SER A 316 8.96 -5.85 32.12
C SER A 316 7.70 -5.12 31.65
N ALA A 317 6.58 -5.89 31.54
CA ALA A 317 5.26 -5.32 31.27
C ALA A 317 4.87 -4.23 32.27
N LEU A 318 5.24 -4.39 33.56
CA LEU A 318 4.98 -3.38 34.59
C LEU A 318 5.74 -2.08 34.32
N ARG A 319 7.03 -2.17 34.00
CA ARG A 319 7.84 -1.00 33.67
C ARG A 319 7.31 -0.26 32.43
N LEU A 320 6.92 -1.00 31.41
CA LEU A 320 6.32 -0.44 30.20
C LEU A 320 4.97 0.25 30.49
N ALA A 321 4.10 -0.35 31.32
CA ALA A 321 2.86 0.28 31.77
C ALA A 321 3.09 1.58 32.53
N VAL A 322 4.08 1.59 33.46
CA VAL A 322 4.45 2.79 34.22
C VAL A 322 4.94 3.87 33.29
N ARG A 323 5.90 3.56 32.41
CA ARG A 323 6.48 4.50 31.46
C ARG A 323 5.44 5.08 30.48
N ALA A 324 4.46 4.28 30.08
CA ALA A 324 3.38 4.68 29.17
C ALA A 324 2.23 5.46 29.84
N GLY A 325 2.32 5.77 31.15
CA GLY A 325 1.26 6.47 31.88
C GLY A 325 -0.04 5.68 31.93
N ARG A 326 0.03 4.40 32.32
CA ARG A 326 -1.12 3.50 32.41
C ARG A 326 -1.30 2.98 33.85
N PRO A 327 -1.75 3.85 34.78
CA PRO A 327 -1.78 3.52 36.21
C PRO A 327 -2.67 2.32 36.52
N GLY A 328 -3.80 2.14 35.81
CA GLY A 328 -4.69 0.99 36.00
C GLY A 328 -4.02 -0.34 35.67
N THR A 329 -3.34 -0.41 34.51
CA THR A 329 -2.56 -1.58 34.08
C THR A 329 -1.43 -1.88 35.05
N ALA A 330 -0.66 -0.84 35.43
CA ALA A 330 0.43 -0.98 36.40
C ALA A 330 -0.06 -1.50 37.78
N ALA A 331 -1.18 -0.96 38.28
CA ALA A 331 -1.79 -1.43 39.52
C ALA A 331 -2.23 -2.90 39.45
N ARG A 332 -2.83 -3.30 38.32
CA ARG A 332 -3.25 -4.67 38.08
C ARG A 332 -2.07 -5.65 38.06
N LEU A 333 -1.01 -5.31 37.30
CA LEU A 333 0.21 -6.14 37.24
C LEU A 333 0.85 -6.28 38.62
N ARG A 334 0.95 -5.20 39.42
CA ARG A 334 1.43 -5.25 40.81
C ARG A 334 0.59 -6.18 41.69
N SER A 335 -0.74 -6.12 41.54
CA SER A 335 -1.65 -7.00 42.32
C SER A 335 -1.44 -8.48 42.02
N LEU A 336 -0.91 -8.81 40.85
CA LEU A 336 -0.58 -10.18 40.42
C LEU A 336 0.88 -10.57 40.71
N GLY A 337 1.65 -9.70 41.37
CA GLY A 337 3.01 -10.00 41.83
C GLY A 337 4.11 -9.64 40.81
N ALA A 338 3.83 -8.76 39.86
CA ALA A 338 4.90 -8.16 39.07
C ALA A 338 5.87 -7.37 39.96
N VAL A 339 7.16 -7.44 39.63
CA VAL A 339 8.22 -6.78 40.40
C VAL A 339 8.46 -5.38 39.88
N GLU A 340 8.57 -4.39 40.77
CA GLU A 340 8.86 -3.01 40.41
C GLU A 340 10.32 -2.88 39.94
N ASP A 341 10.51 -2.56 38.69
CA ASP A 341 11.81 -2.36 38.01
C ASP A 341 11.91 -1.03 37.26
N GLY A 342 10.86 -0.18 37.38
CA GLY A 342 10.80 1.14 36.75
C GLY A 342 11.74 2.15 37.37
N THR A 343 12.43 2.94 36.55
CA THR A 343 13.32 4.04 36.93
C THR A 343 12.52 5.30 37.27
N GLU A 344 13.21 6.34 37.86
CA GLU A 344 12.60 7.67 38.04
C GLU A 344 12.21 8.29 36.70
N VAL A 345 12.99 8.05 35.62
CA VAL A 345 12.67 8.48 34.25
C VAL A 345 11.37 7.86 33.79
N ASP A 346 11.19 6.55 33.96
CA ASP A 346 9.95 5.86 33.55
C ASP A 346 8.73 6.42 34.28
N ARG A 347 8.85 6.67 35.59
CA ARG A 347 7.78 7.30 36.40
C ARG A 347 7.46 8.72 35.96
N PHE A 348 8.48 9.50 35.64
CA PHE A 348 8.33 10.88 35.18
C PHE A 348 7.61 10.93 33.82
N LEU A 349 8.05 10.11 32.86
CA LEU A 349 7.41 10.02 31.55
C LEU A 349 5.95 9.55 31.68
N GLY A 350 5.70 8.55 32.51
CA GLY A 350 4.36 8.05 32.78
C GLY A 350 3.45 9.11 33.40
N ALA A 351 3.94 9.87 34.39
CA ALA A 351 3.19 10.96 34.98
C ALA A 351 2.87 12.07 33.96
N CYS A 352 3.82 12.39 33.08
CA CYS A 352 3.60 13.34 31.99
C CYS A 352 2.49 12.84 31.03
N LEU A 353 2.54 11.56 30.62
CA LEU A 353 1.58 10.95 29.71
C LEU A 353 0.18 10.77 30.33
N ASP A 354 0.08 10.58 31.65
CA ASP A 354 -1.17 10.52 32.40
C ASP A 354 -1.72 11.91 32.76
N ALA A 355 -0.99 12.98 32.40
CA ALA A 355 -1.27 14.37 32.77
C ALA A 355 -1.36 14.61 34.28
N ASP A 356 -0.65 13.80 35.06
CA ASP A 356 -0.54 13.94 36.53
C ASP A 356 0.49 14.99 36.91
N ARG A 357 0.06 16.26 36.91
CA ARG A 357 0.90 17.41 37.27
C ARG A 357 1.55 17.24 38.64
N GLN A 358 0.79 16.75 39.63
CA GLN A 358 1.28 16.63 41.00
C GLN A 358 2.43 15.62 41.08
N ALA A 359 2.30 14.47 40.44
CA ALA A 359 3.37 13.50 40.37
C ALA A 359 4.61 14.02 39.65
N VAL A 360 4.42 14.76 38.53
CA VAL A 360 5.54 15.39 37.79
C VAL A 360 6.29 16.40 38.67
N GLU A 361 5.57 17.30 39.34
CA GLU A 361 6.18 18.32 40.24
C GLU A 361 6.91 17.66 41.41
N GLN A 362 6.33 16.61 41.99
CA GLN A 362 6.96 15.88 43.11
C GLN A 362 8.25 15.18 42.65
N LEU A 363 8.23 14.49 41.50
CA LEU A 363 9.42 13.81 40.96
C LEU A 363 10.54 14.80 40.64
N LEU A 364 10.23 15.99 40.12
CA LEU A 364 11.22 17.04 39.87
C LEU A 364 11.73 17.71 41.14
N ALA A 365 10.92 17.76 42.21
CA ALA A 365 11.36 18.24 43.49
C ALA A 365 12.34 17.25 44.18
N ASP A 366 12.04 15.95 44.05
CA ASP A 366 12.88 14.89 44.61
C ASP A 366 14.15 14.64 43.78
N HIS A 367 14.07 14.84 42.45
CA HIS A 367 15.15 14.63 41.49
C HIS A 367 15.30 15.85 40.54
N PRO A 368 15.93 16.94 40.94
CA PRO A 368 16.03 18.17 40.14
C PRO A 368 16.81 18.01 38.83
N ASP A 369 17.67 16.99 38.73
CA ASP A 369 18.48 16.62 37.56
C ASP A 369 17.73 15.73 36.55
N LEU A 370 16.49 15.35 36.86
CA LEU A 370 15.77 14.34 36.12
C LEU A 370 15.59 14.70 34.63
N ARG A 371 15.37 15.99 34.32
CA ARG A 371 15.26 16.46 32.94
C ARG A 371 16.55 16.32 32.14
N ASP A 372 17.70 16.48 32.79
CA ASP A 372 19.01 16.38 32.16
C ASP A 372 19.38 14.91 31.88
N ARG A 373 18.77 13.98 32.64
CA ARG A 373 18.93 12.52 32.46
C ARG A 373 18.09 11.92 31.36
N LEU A 374 17.16 12.69 30.74
CA LEU A 374 16.34 12.19 29.64
C LEU A 374 17.21 11.98 28.41
N ALA A 375 17.17 10.77 27.84
CA ALA A 375 17.75 10.46 26.55
C ALA A 375 16.89 11.07 25.41
N ASP A 376 17.39 11.05 24.19
CA ASP A 376 16.65 11.57 23.04
C ASP A 376 15.37 10.77 22.78
N GLU A 377 15.40 9.44 22.98
CA GLU A 377 14.22 8.58 22.92
C GLU A 377 13.16 8.95 23.97
N ASP A 378 13.60 9.36 25.19
CA ASP A 378 12.69 9.82 26.24
C ASP A 378 12.04 11.15 25.86
N ARG A 379 12.80 12.06 25.25
CA ARG A 379 12.31 13.36 24.78
C ARG A 379 11.34 13.23 23.61
N SER A 380 11.49 12.16 22.81
CA SER A 380 10.65 11.91 21.65
C SER A 380 9.27 11.32 22.00
N VAL A 381 9.04 10.94 23.26
CA VAL A 381 7.75 10.35 23.72
C VAL A 381 6.56 11.29 23.51
N ILE A 382 6.80 12.60 23.32
CA ILE A 382 5.76 13.57 22.94
C ILE A 382 5.15 13.26 21.56
N CYS A 383 5.86 12.57 20.65
CA CYS A 383 5.28 12.08 19.40
C CYS A 383 4.18 11.05 19.67
N GLN A 384 4.44 10.08 20.56
CA GLN A 384 3.43 9.12 21.00
C GLN A 384 2.24 9.82 21.69
N ALA A 385 2.50 10.82 22.54
CA ALA A 385 1.43 11.61 23.16
C ALA A 385 0.56 12.34 22.11
N ALA A 386 1.16 12.80 21.03
CA ALA A 386 0.48 13.50 19.96
C ALA A 386 -0.49 12.62 19.15
N GLU A 387 -0.28 11.30 19.10
CA GLU A 387 -1.16 10.36 18.40
C GLU A 387 -2.57 10.33 18.98
N SER A 388 -2.70 10.18 20.29
CA SER A 388 -3.99 9.84 20.91
C SER A 388 -4.26 10.49 22.26
N ARG A 389 -3.28 11.21 22.86
CA ARG A 389 -3.46 11.80 24.18
C ARG A 389 -4.19 13.13 24.10
N SER A 390 -4.70 13.56 25.26
CA SER A 390 -5.44 14.81 25.36
C SER A 390 -4.55 16.04 25.10
N ALA A 391 -5.18 17.15 24.69
CA ALA A 391 -4.50 18.44 24.60
C ALA A 391 -3.87 18.86 25.96
N GLN A 392 -4.47 18.43 27.07
CA GLN A 392 -3.94 18.69 28.41
C GLN A 392 -2.61 17.96 28.65
N THR A 393 -2.48 16.71 28.21
CA THR A 393 -1.23 15.93 28.26
C THR A 393 -0.12 16.65 27.49
N LEU A 394 -0.40 17.03 26.24
CA LEU A 394 0.56 17.73 25.39
C LEU A 394 0.95 19.10 26.00
N ALA A 395 -0.02 19.86 26.51
CA ALA A 395 0.25 21.15 27.16
C ALA A 395 1.15 20.98 28.40
N LEU A 396 0.90 19.95 29.21
CA LEU A 396 1.73 19.63 30.37
C LEU A 396 3.16 19.27 29.96
N MET A 397 3.31 18.37 28.96
CA MET A 397 4.64 17.97 28.47
C MET A 397 5.44 19.17 27.96
N LEU A 398 4.83 20.04 27.16
CA LEU A 398 5.46 21.26 26.64
C LEU A 398 5.85 22.22 27.75
N GLU A 399 5.02 22.40 28.78
CA GLU A 399 5.32 23.22 29.97
C GLU A 399 6.53 22.68 30.73
N PHE A 400 6.66 21.35 30.82
CA PHE A 400 7.79 20.71 31.48
C PHE A 400 9.02 20.52 30.59
N GLY A 401 9.06 21.13 29.40
CA GLY A 401 10.25 21.31 28.59
C GLY A 401 10.41 20.31 27.45
N PHE A 402 9.38 19.53 27.12
CA PHE A 402 9.39 18.72 25.87
C PHE A 402 9.30 19.67 24.68
N SER A 403 10.04 19.34 23.60
CA SER A 403 10.05 20.15 22.40
C SER A 403 8.85 19.80 21.49
N PRO A 404 8.11 20.81 20.97
CA PRO A 404 7.08 20.56 19.98
C PRO A 404 7.64 20.07 18.62
N ASN A 405 8.97 20.11 18.45
CA ASN A 405 9.70 19.69 17.28
C ASN A 405 10.68 18.52 17.58
N ALA A 406 10.46 17.78 18.69
CA ALA A 406 11.21 16.57 18.97
C ALA A 406 10.98 15.53 17.83
N ARG A 407 11.98 14.70 17.56
CA ARG A 407 11.87 13.67 16.52
C ARG A 407 11.85 12.27 17.12
N SER A 408 10.94 11.43 16.63
CA SER A 408 10.88 10.01 16.91
C SER A 408 10.98 9.26 15.58
N PHE A 409 12.08 8.53 15.34
CA PHE A 409 12.32 7.83 14.05
C PHE A 409 12.08 8.73 12.83
N GLY A 410 12.49 9.99 12.89
CA GLY A 410 12.32 10.97 11.82
C GLY A 410 10.96 11.69 11.79
N GLU A 411 9.96 11.22 12.52
CA GLU A 411 8.63 11.83 12.63
C GLU A 411 8.59 12.91 13.74
N LEU A 412 7.79 13.97 13.53
CA LEU A 412 7.57 15.03 14.51
C LEU A 412 6.18 14.91 15.17
N PRO A 413 5.97 15.48 16.38
CA PRO A 413 4.67 15.44 17.07
C PRO A 413 3.52 15.98 16.23
N LEU A 414 3.77 16.99 15.39
CA LEU A 414 2.74 17.56 14.52
C LEU A 414 2.28 16.58 13.43
N HIS A 415 3.20 15.73 12.90
CA HIS A 415 2.87 14.67 11.93
C HIS A 415 2.05 13.57 12.59
N ALA A 416 2.48 13.11 13.77
CA ALA A 416 1.75 12.09 14.54
C ALA A 416 0.32 12.55 14.87
N ALA A 417 0.17 13.78 15.38
CA ALA A 417 -1.16 14.36 15.65
C ALA A 417 -2.01 14.46 14.37
N ALA A 418 -1.40 14.86 13.27
CA ALA A 418 -2.07 15.04 11.99
C ALA A 418 -2.56 13.71 11.41
N TYR A 419 -1.71 12.69 11.37
CA TYR A 419 -2.06 11.34 10.88
C TYR A 419 -3.19 10.70 11.68
N HIS A 420 -3.25 10.97 12.99
CA HIS A 420 -4.29 10.44 13.88
C HIS A 420 -5.54 11.33 14.00
N GLY A 421 -5.58 12.47 13.30
CA GLY A 421 -6.74 13.37 13.36
C GLY A 421 -6.92 14.02 14.74
N ASN A 422 -5.83 14.23 15.50
CA ASN A 422 -5.86 14.88 16.81
C ASN A 422 -5.85 16.41 16.67
N ALA A 423 -6.97 16.99 16.23
CA ALA A 423 -7.10 18.43 16.01
C ALA A 423 -6.81 19.28 17.27
N ALA A 424 -7.13 18.76 18.46
CA ALA A 424 -6.84 19.44 19.73
C ALA A 424 -5.33 19.45 20.00
N GLY A 425 -4.64 18.35 19.75
CA GLY A 425 -3.19 18.23 19.83
C GLY A 425 -2.47 19.13 18.83
N VAL A 426 -2.93 19.17 17.57
CA VAL A 426 -2.40 20.07 16.53
C VAL A 426 -2.46 21.53 17.00
N ARG A 427 -3.60 21.96 17.56
CA ARG A 427 -3.74 23.34 18.08
C ARG A 427 -2.73 23.67 19.18
N VAL A 428 -2.52 22.75 20.12
CA VAL A 428 -1.55 22.92 21.23
C VAL A 428 -0.13 22.98 20.69
N LEU A 429 0.26 22.06 19.78
CA LEU A 429 1.59 22.01 19.22
C LEU A 429 1.92 23.25 18.38
N LEU A 430 0.99 23.71 17.52
CA LEU A 430 1.15 24.96 16.77
C LEU A 430 1.29 26.18 17.70
N GLY A 431 0.46 26.24 18.76
CA GLY A 431 0.57 27.30 19.77
C GLY A 431 1.90 27.31 20.53
N ALA A 432 2.57 26.16 20.62
CA ALA A 432 3.90 26.01 21.24
C ALA A 432 5.07 26.18 20.26
N GLY A 433 4.80 26.54 18.98
CA GLY A 433 5.84 26.81 17.99
C GLY A 433 6.29 25.57 17.20
N ALA A 434 5.40 24.58 17.03
CA ALA A 434 5.64 23.49 16.08
C ALA A 434 5.79 24.05 14.65
N GLN A 435 6.79 23.55 13.92
CA GLN A 435 7.08 23.99 12.56
C GLN A 435 6.05 23.36 11.59
N VAL A 436 5.13 24.18 11.07
CA VAL A 436 3.99 23.74 10.27
C VAL A 436 4.39 23.01 8.97
N ASP A 437 5.49 23.46 8.34
CA ASP A 437 6.01 22.91 7.08
C ASP A 437 7.23 22.02 7.25
N ALA A 438 7.57 21.64 8.50
CA ALA A 438 8.61 20.66 8.71
C ALA A 438 8.24 19.36 7.97
N ARG A 439 9.24 18.73 7.37
CA ARG A 439 9.07 17.43 6.69
C ARG A 439 9.58 16.32 7.58
N ASP A 440 8.88 15.19 7.58
CA ASP A 440 9.39 13.96 8.17
C ASP A 440 10.58 13.42 7.36
N GLU A 441 11.42 12.60 7.98
CA GLU A 441 12.64 12.07 7.32
C GLU A 441 12.36 10.83 6.47
N ARG A 442 11.24 10.17 6.68
CA ARG A 442 10.92 8.90 6.01
C ARG A 442 10.19 9.10 4.69
N PHE A 443 9.23 10.03 4.65
CA PHE A 443 8.36 10.27 3.49
C PHE A 443 8.57 11.65 2.88
N GLU A 444 9.43 12.47 3.49
CA GLU A 444 9.67 13.89 3.11
C GLU A 444 8.36 14.71 3.00
N SER A 445 7.36 14.32 3.77
CA SER A 445 6.00 14.85 3.71
C SER A 445 5.71 15.81 4.87
N THR A 446 4.79 16.75 4.66
CA THR A 446 4.35 17.71 5.68
C THR A 446 3.24 17.13 6.57
N ALA A 447 2.98 17.74 7.71
CA ALA A 447 1.88 17.36 8.59
C ALA A 447 0.51 17.42 7.88
N LEU A 448 0.30 18.35 6.91
CA LEU A 448 -0.94 18.40 6.14
C LEU A 448 -1.09 17.17 5.22
N ALA A 449 -0.01 16.69 4.61
CA ALA A 449 -0.03 15.44 3.85
C ALA A 449 -0.34 14.23 4.75
N PHE A 450 0.21 14.20 5.98
CA PHE A 450 -0.10 13.16 6.97
C PHE A 450 -1.58 13.18 7.39
N ALA A 451 -2.19 14.36 7.58
CA ALA A 451 -3.63 14.47 7.84
C ALA A 451 -4.46 13.95 6.67
N THR A 452 -4.04 14.25 5.45
CA THR A 452 -4.69 13.80 4.21
C THR A 452 -4.68 12.28 4.12
N VAL A 453 -3.51 11.65 4.23
CA VAL A 453 -3.35 10.18 4.19
C VAL A 453 -4.08 9.52 5.36
N GLY A 454 -3.89 10.03 6.58
CA GLY A 454 -4.51 9.49 7.79
C GLY A 454 -6.04 9.47 7.72
N SER A 455 -6.66 10.48 7.08
CA SER A 455 -8.11 10.53 6.90
C SER A 455 -8.68 9.38 6.08
N GLY A 456 -7.92 8.89 5.09
CA GLY A 456 -8.30 7.74 4.27
C GLY A 456 -7.93 6.40 4.90
N GLU A 457 -6.67 6.24 5.33
CA GLU A 457 -6.16 4.98 5.87
C GLU A 457 -6.77 4.61 7.23
N ARG A 458 -7.20 5.60 8.01
CA ARG A 458 -7.82 5.42 9.33
C ARG A 458 -9.33 5.64 9.32
N ALA A 459 -9.98 5.51 8.17
CA ALA A 459 -11.42 5.62 8.05
C ALA A 459 -12.14 4.70 9.06
N GLY A 460 -13.11 5.25 9.80
CA GLY A 460 -13.82 4.52 10.86
C GLY A 460 -13.10 4.46 12.22
N LYS A 461 -11.88 4.97 12.35
CA LYS A 461 -11.23 5.20 13.65
C LYS A 461 -11.66 6.58 14.21
N PRO A 462 -11.59 6.78 15.55
CA PRO A 462 -11.84 8.11 16.12
C PRO A 462 -10.77 9.12 15.69
N GLY A 463 -11.20 10.30 15.22
CA GLY A 463 -10.31 11.41 14.84
C GLY A 463 -11.08 12.51 14.13
N ASP A 464 -10.57 13.74 14.17
CA ASP A 464 -11.11 14.91 13.45
C ASP A 464 -10.08 15.37 12.40
N TRP A 465 -9.99 14.63 11.30
CA TRP A 465 -9.04 14.97 10.22
C TRP A 465 -9.45 16.24 9.46
N THR A 466 -10.76 16.51 9.35
CA THR A 466 -11.25 17.75 8.73
C THR A 466 -10.85 18.97 9.54
N GLY A 467 -11.03 18.92 10.88
CA GLY A 467 -10.57 19.97 11.78
C GLY A 467 -9.05 20.09 11.79
N THR A 468 -8.33 18.98 11.77
CA THR A 468 -6.87 18.92 11.72
C THR A 468 -6.32 19.57 10.46
N ALA A 469 -6.81 19.17 9.27
CA ALA A 469 -6.38 19.75 8.00
C ALA A 469 -6.69 21.26 7.92
N ARG A 470 -7.86 21.68 8.41
CA ARG A 470 -8.23 23.09 8.48
C ARG A 470 -7.27 23.89 9.34
N LEU A 471 -6.95 23.43 10.56
CA LEU A 471 -6.01 24.09 11.45
C LEU A 471 -4.62 24.24 10.84
N LEU A 472 -4.13 23.22 10.14
CA LEU A 472 -2.84 23.26 9.46
C LEU A 472 -2.85 24.28 8.31
N ILE A 473 -3.90 24.28 7.47
CA ILE A 473 -4.05 25.26 6.38
C ILE A 473 -4.14 26.70 6.93
N GLU A 474 -4.93 26.92 7.99
CA GLU A 474 -5.08 28.23 8.64
C GLU A 474 -3.76 28.68 9.31
N ALA A 475 -2.94 27.75 9.75
CA ALA A 475 -1.58 28.03 10.26
C ALA A 475 -0.54 28.30 9.15
N GLY A 476 -0.95 28.24 7.88
CA GLY A 476 -0.09 28.56 6.73
C GLY A 476 0.66 27.36 6.16
N ALA A 477 0.20 26.12 6.41
CA ALA A 477 0.83 24.93 5.84
C ALA A 477 0.96 24.99 4.31
N SER A 478 2.10 24.55 3.79
CA SER A 478 2.33 24.41 2.35
C SER A 478 1.28 23.51 1.71
N ARG A 479 0.84 23.90 0.52
CA ARG A 479 -0.16 23.17 -0.27
C ARG A 479 0.45 22.18 -1.24
N ASP A 480 1.78 22.15 -1.34
CA ASP A 480 2.51 21.32 -2.27
C ASP A 480 2.67 19.89 -1.71
N GLY A 481 2.44 18.88 -2.58
CA GLY A 481 2.62 17.47 -2.21
C GLY A 481 1.62 16.96 -1.15
N VAL A 482 0.45 17.56 -1.06
CA VAL A 482 -0.60 17.18 -0.07
C VAL A 482 -1.37 15.94 -0.53
N TRP A 483 -1.56 15.77 -1.85
CA TRP A 483 -2.19 14.61 -2.43
C TRP A 483 -1.13 13.55 -2.76
N ILE A 484 -1.16 12.42 -2.04
CA ILE A 484 -0.22 11.33 -2.28
C ILE A 484 -0.87 10.30 -3.21
N THR A 485 -0.21 9.99 -4.32
CA THR A 485 -0.68 9.00 -5.30
C THR A 485 -0.89 7.65 -4.63
N GLY A 486 -2.05 7.03 -4.86
CA GLY A 486 -2.41 5.74 -4.27
C GLY A 486 -2.89 5.79 -2.82
N LYS A 487 -2.91 6.97 -2.18
CA LYS A 487 -3.39 7.17 -0.79
C LYS A 487 -4.43 8.29 -0.73
N PRO A 488 -5.67 8.05 -1.21
CA PRO A 488 -6.70 9.08 -1.24
C PRO A 488 -7.13 9.48 0.18
N PRO A 489 -7.43 10.77 0.40
CA PRO A 489 -8.06 11.22 1.66
C PRO A 489 -9.49 10.72 1.80
N SER A 490 -10.07 10.90 2.99
CA SER A 490 -11.52 10.79 3.15
C SER A 490 -12.24 11.83 2.29
N GLU A 491 -13.52 11.57 1.97
CA GLU A 491 -14.31 12.47 1.12
C GLU A 491 -14.43 13.86 1.72
N GLU A 492 -14.63 13.96 3.04
CA GLU A 492 -14.76 15.23 3.75
C GLU A 492 -13.45 16.06 3.73
N VAL A 493 -12.31 15.39 3.85
CA VAL A 493 -10.99 16.04 3.74
C VAL A 493 -10.72 16.45 2.30
N ALA A 494 -11.05 15.61 1.32
CA ALA A 494 -10.95 15.95 -0.09
C ALA A 494 -11.74 17.21 -0.44
N ASP A 495 -13.00 17.30 0.01
CA ASP A 495 -13.86 18.46 -0.18
C ASP A 495 -13.30 19.72 0.50
N LEU A 496 -12.71 19.57 1.70
CA LEU A 496 -12.04 20.68 2.37
C LEU A 496 -10.86 21.16 1.54
N LEU A 497 -9.96 20.28 1.11
CA LEU A 497 -8.78 20.61 0.31
C LEU A 497 -9.16 21.35 -0.97
N MET A 498 -10.16 20.84 -1.71
CA MET A 498 -10.66 21.49 -2.93
C MET A 498 -11.22 22.91 -2.66
N ARG A 499 -11.91 23.13 -1.55
CA ARG A 499 -12.38 24.47 -1.14
C ARG A 499 -11.25 25.46 -0.89
N TYR A 500 -10.09 24.97 -0.45
CA TYR A 500 -8.87 25.78 -0.30
C TYR A 500 -7.99 25.84 -1.56
N GLY A 501 -8.49 25.31 -2.70
CA GLY A 501 -7.79 25.30 -3.99
C GLY A 501 -6.65 24.29 -4.08
N ILE A 502 -6.64 23.27 -3.22
CA ILE A 502 -5.70 22.15 -3.26
C ILE A 502 -6.37 21.03 -4.05
N THR A 503 -5.91 20.78 -5.27
CA THR A 503 -6.45 19.75 -6.16
C THR A 503 -5.48 18.58 -6.25
N PRO A 504 -5.97 17.35 -6.58
CA PRO A 504 -5.09 16.25 -6.91
C PRO A 504 -4.13 16.65 -8.03
N ASP A 505 -2.86 16.25 -7.94
CA ASP A 505 -1.93 16.39 -9.04
C ASP A 505 -2.50 15.64 -10.26
N GLU A 506 -2.57 16.29 -11.41
CA GLU A 506 -2.95 15.60 -12.65
C GLU A 506 -1.94 14.47 -12.89
N PRO A 507 -2.41 13.24 -13.21
CA PRO A 507 -1.48 12.18 -13.57
C PRO A 507 -0.59 12.69 -14.72
N ALA A 508 0.72 12.56 -14.56
CA ALA A 508 1.72 12.99 -15.52
C ALA A 508 1.52 12.31 -16.88
N GLY A 509 0.58 12.80 -17.68
CA GLY A 509 0.14 12.23 -18.96
C GLY A 509 -0.61 13.20 -19.86
N SER A 510 -0.90 14.41 -19.42
CA SER A 510 -1.68 15.40 -20.19
C SER A 510 -0.93 16.70 -20.53
N GLN A 511 0.40 16.67 -20.57
CA GLN A 511 1.12 17.77 -21.25
C GLN A 511 1.18 17.48 -22.75
N PRO A 512 0.77 18.43 -23.63
CA PRO A 512 1.00 18.31 -25.05
C PRO A 512 2.52 18.28 -25.30
N GLU A 513 2.97 17.29 -26.08
CA GLU A 513 4.35 17.20 -26.52
C GLU A 513 4.84 18.56 -27.05
N PRO A 514 6.01 19.05 -26.60
CA PRO A 514 6.61 20.24 -27.19
C PRO A 514 6.94 19.92 -28.66
N GLN A 515 6.52 20.81 -29.54
CA GLN A 515 6.90 20.79 -30.96
C GLN A 515 8.42 20.80 -31.07
N ASP A 516 8.96 19.84 -31.84
CA ASP A 516 10.35 19.80 -32.30
C ASP A 516 10.80 21.20 -32.78
N LYS A 517 11.78 21.71 -32.10
CA LYS A 517 12.72 22.68 -32.66
C LYS A 517 14.09 22.05 -32.56
N ASP A 518 14.63 21.73 -33.72
CA ASP A 518 16.05 21.54 -33.93
C ASP A 518 16.83 22.66 -33.24
N ASP A 519 17.81 22.31 -32.42
CA ASP A 519 19.12 22.98 -32.38
C ASP A 519 20.12 22.29 -31.45
N ASP A 520 21.19 21.91 -32.07
CA ASP A 520 22.61 21.84 -31.69
C ASP A 520 23.04 21.59 -30.23
N HIS A 521 23.85 20.55 -30.15
CA HIS A 521 24.85 20.18 -29.16
C HIS A 521 25.45 21.34 -28.35
N VAL A 522 25.34 21.22 -27.02
CA VAL A 522 26.40 21.60 -26.08
C VAL A 522 26.53 20.52 -25.02
N GLN A 523 27.61 19.77 -25.05
CA GLN A 523 28.07 18.93 -23.95
C GLN A 523 28.48 19.83 -22.79
N GLY A 524 27.75 19.76 -21.68
CA GLY A 524 28.13 20.29 -20.39
C GLY A 524 28.31 19.13 -19.41
N GLU A 525 29.54 18.87 -19.01
CA GLU A 525 29.87 17.92 -17.94
C GLU A 525 29.18 18.31 -16.64
N VAL A 526 28.40 17.38 -16.06
CA VAL A 526 27.86 17.49 -14.72
C VAL A 526 28.95 16.97 -13.76
N PRO A 527 29.40 17.73 -12.76
CA PRO A 527 30.39 17.26 -11.79
C PRO A 527 29.76 16.20 -10.88
N GLY A 528 30.27 14.97 -10.89
CA GLY A 528 29.90 13.92 -9.96
C GLY A 528 29.64 12.53 -10.56
N SER A 529 29.75 12.32 -11.88
CA SER A 529 29.66 10.98 -12.45
C SER A 529 30.99 10.25 -12.29
N LEU A 530 30.98 9.11 -11.61
CA LEU A 530 32.09 8.15 -11.61
C LEU A 530 32.41 7.75 -13.05
N GLY A 531 33.71 7.70 -13.40
CA GLY A 531 34.13 7.29 -14.74
C GLY A 531 33.59 5.91 -15.10
N THR A 532 33.25 5.68 -16.38
CA THR A 532 32.65 4.43 -16.88
C THR A 532 33.39 3.15 -16.46
N GLY A 533 34.69 3.24 -16.19
CA GLY A 533 35.51 2.10 -15.70
C GLY A 533 35.21 1.70 -14.26
N VAL A 534 34.92 2.66 -13.37
CA VAL A 534 34.65 2.38 -11.95
C VAL A 534 33.26 1.76 -11.80
N MET A 535 32.26 2.24 -12.51
CA MET A 535 30.91 1.68 -12.50
C MET A 535 30.88 0.25 -13.06
N ALA A 536 31.64 -0.03 -14.13
CA ALA A 536 31.76 -1.37 -14.68
C ALA A 536 32.43 -2.36 -13.69
N GLU A 537 33.40 -1.89 -12.92
CA GLU A 537 34.06 -2.71 -11.90
C GLU A 537 33.12 -3.00 -10.72
N VAL A 538 32.39 -2.00 -10.21
CA VAL A 538 31.37 -2.20 -9.17
C VAL A 538 30.28 -3.16 -9.64
N ALA A 539 29.80 -3.02 -10.88
CA ALA A 539 28.80 -3.90 -11.47
C ALA A 539 29.30 -5.36 -11.51
N ARG A 540 30.53 -5.58 -11.94
CA ARG A 540 31.15 -6.92 -11.98
C ARG A 540 31.30 -7.53 -10.58
N GLN A 541 31.67 -6.73 -9.59
CA GLN A 541 31.80 -7.19 -8.20
C GLN A 541 30.44 -7.49 -7.57
N LEU A 542 29.41 -6.69 -7.81
CA LEU A 542 28.03 -6.95 -7.38
C LEU A 542 27.49 -8.22 -8.04
N GLU A 543 27.74 -8.40 -9.33
CA GLU A 543 27.38 -9.64 -10.05
C GLU A 543 28.04 -10.86 -9.42
N THR A 544 29.33 -10.79 -9.13
CA THR A 544 30.09 -11.89 -8.50
C THR A 544 29.56 -12.17 -7.10
N ALA A 545 29.41 -11.15 -6.25
CA ALA A 545 28.91 -11.29 -4.90
C ALA A 545 27.51 -11.92 -4.87
N SER A 546 26.63 -11.51 -5.79
CA SER A 546 25.27 -12.03 -5.88
C SER A 546 25.21 -13.44 -6.47
N ARG A 547 26.06 -13.79 -7.43
CA ARG A 547 26.13 -15.12 -8.05
C ARG A 547 26.68 -16.16 -7.09
N ASP A 548 27.77 -15.80 -6.39
CA ASP A 548 28.52 -16.72 -5.52
C ASP A 548 28.01 -16.69 -4.08
N LEU A 549 27.00 -15.85 -3.79
CA LEU A 549 26.43 -15.59 -2.47
C LEU A 549 27.51 -15.17 -1.45
N ASP A 550 28.51 -14.42 -1.93
CA ASP A 550 29.62 -13.93 -1.13
C ASP A 550 29.23 -12.66 -0.36
N LEU A 551 28.77 -12.85 0.88
CA LEU A 551 28.33 -11.77 1.75
C LEU A 551 29.47 -10.89 2.25
N ASP A 552 30.71 -11.37 2.28
CA ASP A 552 31.88 -10.58 2.65
C ASP A 552 32.25 -9.62 1.51
N LEU A 553 32.21 -10.09 0.27
CA LEU A 553 32.39 -9.25 -0.90
C LEU A 553 31.26 -8.23 -1.01
N LEU A 554 29.98 -8.67 -0.86
CA LEU A 554 28.84 -7.76 -0.85
C LEU A 554 29.01 -6.68 0.24
N GLY A 555 29.34 -7.07 1.46
CA GLY A 555 29.57 -6.16 2.58
C GLY A 555 30.67 -5.13 2.32
N SER A 556 31.69 -5.48 1.55
CA SER A 556 32.78 -4.55 1.18
C SER A 556 32.32 -3.47 0.19
N LEU A 557 31.29 -3.77 -0.61
CA LEU A 557 30.72 -2.87 -1.61
C LEU A 557 29.66 -1.92 -1.02
N LEU A 558 29.06 -2.28 0.12
CA LEU A 558 28.02 -1.47 0.75
C LEU A 558 28.63 -0.35 1.61
N HIS A 559 28.09 0.86 1.47
CA HIS A 559 28.39 1.95 2.40
C HIS A 559 27.90 1.60 3.82
N PRO A 560 28.57 2.00 4.91
CA PRO A 560 28.09 1.73 6.28
C PRO A 560 26.64 2.17 6.53
N GLU A 561 26.20 3.28 5.93
CA GLU A 561 24.87 3.85 6.03
C GLU A 561 24.01 3.54 4.78
N VAL A 562 24.26 2.42 4.11
CA VAL A 562 23.45 2.00 2.96
C VAL A 562 22.00 1.82 3.37
N ARG A 563 21.07 2.27 2.52
CA ARG A 563 19.64 2.11 2.74
C ARG A 563 19.04 1.16 1.73
N TRP A 564 18.26 0.20 2.20
CA TRP A 564 17.40 -0.61 1.35
C TRP A 564 15.97 -0.19 1.61
N THR A 565 15.39 0.51 0.66
CA THR A 565 14.09 1.17 0.83
C THR A 565 13.01 0.21 1.31
N GLY A 566 12.46 0.50 2.48
CA GLY A 566 11.42 -0.29 3.13
C GLY A 566 11.88 -1.54 3.90
N LEU A 567 13.19 -1.86 3.92
CA LEU A 567 13.71 -3.08 4.54
C LEU A 567 14.84 -2.84 5.56
N CYS A 568 15.91 -2.12 5.17
CA CYS A 568 17.12 -1.99 5.97
C CYS A 568 17.66 -0.56 5.94
N ASN A 569 18.26 -0.11 7.05
CA ASN A 569 18.77 1.26 7.22
C ASN A 569 20.29 1.34 7.36
N ASP A 570 20.98 0.21 7.40
CA ASP A 570 22.44 0.12 7.45
C ASP A 570 22.95 -1.19 6.84
N ARG A 571 24.28 -1.25 6.64
CA ARG A 571 24.97 -2.40 6.06
C ARG A 571 24.76 -3.70 6.85
N THR A 572 24.72 -3.63 8.17
CA THR A 572 24.56 -4.81 9.03
C THR A 572 23.19 -5.43 8.82
N GLN A 573 22.14 -4.64 8.81
CA GLN A 573 20.77 -5.09 8.56
C GLN A 573 20.61 -5.67 7.15
N VAL A 574 21.23 -5.07 6.13
CA VAL A 574 21.24 -5.63 4.76
C VAL A 574 21.88 -7.02 4.75
N LEU A 575 23.04 -7.19 5.36
CA LEU A 575 23.74 -8.48 5.39
C LEU A 575 22.99 -9.52 6.25
N ASP A 576 22.37 -9.13 7.34
CA ASP A 576 21.57 -10.01 8.19
C ASP A 576 20.32 -10.50 7.45
N TRP A 577 19.69 -9.62 6.66
CA TRP A 577 18.58 -10.00 5.79
C TRP A 577 19.00 -11.07 4.76
N TYR A 578 20.14 -10.87 4.05
CA TYR A 578 20.64 -11.87 3.12
C TYR A 578 20.98 -13.19 3.83
N ARG A 579 21.57 -13.17 5.04
CA ARG A 579 21.84 -14.38 5.83
C ARG A 579 20.56 -15.13 6.18
N ALA A 580 19.50 -14.42 6.57
CA ALA A 580 18.20 -15.01 6.89
C ALA A 580 17.58 -15.67 5.65
N VAL A 581 17.58 -15.00 4.51
CA VAL A 581 17.06 -15.54 3.24
C VAL A 581 17.81 -16.81 2.80
N LEU A 582 19.13 -16.81 2.93
CA LEU A 582 19.97 -17.97 2.62
C LEU A 582 19.71 -19.13 3.60
N ALA A 583 19.49 -18.84 4.89
CA ALA A 583 19.15 -19.86 5.89
C ALA A 583 17.80 -20.55 5.61
N GLU A 584 16.87 -19.86 4.93
CA GLU A 584 15.60 -20.43 4.46
C GLU A 584 15.75 -21.31 3.19
N GLY A 585 16.96 -21.42 2.65
CA GLY A 585 17.25 -22.22 1.45
C GLY A 585 16.71 -21.60 0.16
N ILE A 586 16.56 -20.28 0.12
CA ILE A 586 16.17 -19.57 -1.10
C ILE A 586 17.41 -19.46 -2.01
N GLU A 587 17.26 -19.89 -3.27
CA GLU A 587 18.30 -19.78 -4.29
C GLU A 587 18.03 -18.57 -5.18
N ALA A 588 19.06 -17.74 -5.38
CA ALA A 588 19.00 -16.63 -6.33
C ALA A 588 20.06 -16.83 -7.42
N SER A 589 19.70 -16.56 -8.67
CA SER A 589 20.64 -16.55 -9.79
C SER A 589 20.56 -15.25 -10.57
N VAL A 590 21.73 -14.68 -10.91
CA VAL A 590 21.84 -13.46 -11.71
C VAL A 590 21.57 -13.77 -13.17
N ARG A 591 20.60 -13.06 -13.79
CA ARG A 591 20.24 -13.19 -15.22
C ARG A 591 20.82 -12.08 -16.08
N SER A 592 20.84 -10.86 -15.57
CA SER A 592 21.35 -9.71 -16.29
C SER A 592 22.00 -8.72 -15.35
N VAL A 593 22.99 -8.00 -15.86
CA VAL A 593 23.66 -6.89 -15.19
C VAL A 593 23.71 -5.73 -16.16
N GLU A 594 23.16 -4.60 -15.76
CA GLU A 594 23.13 -3.39 -16.56
C GLU A 594 23.63 -2.21 -15.74
N VAL A 595 24.36 -1.30 -16.37
CA VAL A 595 24.84 -0.07 -15.74
C VAL A 595 24.07 1.10 -16.37
N ASP A 596 23.36 1.85 -15.54
CA ASP A 596 22.67 3.07 -15.96
C ASP A 596 23.08 4.24 -15.06
N ARG A 597 23.80 5.19 -15.65
CA ARG A 597 24.29 6.42 -15.00
C ARG A 597 25.10 6.13 -13.72
N ASP A 598 24.48 6.26 -12.56
CA ASP A 598 25.03 6.10 -11.21
C ASP A 598 24.53 4.83 -10.49
N ALA A 599 23.93 3.90 -11.22
CA ALA A 599 23.38 2.68 -10.66
C ALA A 599 23.72 1.43 -11.46
N VAL A 600 23.74 0.31 -10.74
CA VAL A 600 23.83 -1.05 -11.29
C VAL A 600 22.48 -1.74 -11.11
N VAL A 601 21.92 -2.26 -12.20
CA VAL A 601 20.66 -3.00 -12.21
C VAL A 601 20.96 -4.48 -12.35
N LEU A 602 20.64 -5.28 -11.33
CA LEU A 602 20.74 -6.74 -11.36
C LEU A 602 19.37 -7.36 -11.60
N GLY A 603 19.22 -8.09 -12.70
CA GLY A 603 18.08 -8.99 -12.91
C GLY A 603 18.36 -10.34 -12.26
N LEU A 604 17.55 -10.70 -11.27
CA LEU A 604 17.67 -11.92 -10.49
C LEU A 604 16.51 -12.88 -10.81
N THR A 605 16.75 -14.16 -10.62
CA THR A 605 15.71 -15.18 -10.53
C THR A 605 15.77 -15.78 -9.14
N VAL A 606 14.66 -15.76 -8.43
CA VAL A 606 14.57 -16.26 -7.05
C VAL A 606 13.68 -17.51 -7.04
N GLY A 607 14.17 -18.61 -6.46
CA GLY A 607 13.47 -19.88 -6.35
C GLY A 607 13.60 -20.46 -4.95
N ARG A 608 12.54 -21.14 -4.47
CA ARG A 608 12.61 -21.96 -3.24
C ARG A 608 12.87 -23.42 -3.59
N PRO A 609 13.71 -24.15 -2.85
CA PRO A 609 13.89 -25.58 -3.05
C PRO A 609 12.56 -26.31 -2.78
N ALA A 610 12.21 -27.23 -3.67
CA ALA A 610 10.98 -28.00 -3.61
C ALA A 610 10.97 -28.94 -2.39
N GLN A 611 10.08 -28.67 -1.43
CA GLN A 611 9.62 -29.70 -0.51
C GLN A 611 8.32 -30.31 -1.07
N GLY A 612 8.46 -31.32 -1.94
CA GLY A 612 7.41 -32.22 -2.38
C GLY A 612 6.27 -31.59 -3.19
N ALA A 613 6.33 -31.75 -4.49
CA ALA A 613 5.48 -31.36 -5.60
C ALA A 613 6.05 -30.18 -6.43
N ARG A 614 5.91 -30.26 -7.75
CA ARG A 614 6.56 -29.42 -8.78
C ARG A 614 6.97 -28.02 -8.32
N PRO A 615 8.25 -27.61 -8.52
CA PRO A 615 8.69 -26.25 -8.21
C PRO A 615 7.87 -25.23 -9.03
N ALA A 616 7.41 -24.19 -8.37
CA ALA A 616 6.87 -23.02 -9.05
C ALA A 616 7.98 -22.43 -9.97
N PRO A 617 7.63 -21.90 -11.15
CA PRO A 617 8.63 -21.26 -11.99
C PRO A 617 9.28 -20.10 -11.22
N PRO A 618 10.61 -19.98 -11.28
CA PRO A 618 11.33 -18.94 -10.57
C PRO A 618 10.94 -17.55 -11.10
N GLU A 619 10.63 -16.62 -10.20
CA GLU A 619 10.16 -15.27 -10.55
C GLU A 619 11.33 -14.31 -10.82
N PRO A 620 11.23 -13.44 -11.83
CA PRO A 620 12.22 -12.39 -12.06
C PRO A 620 12.07 -11.26 -11.04
N LEU A 621 13.19 -10.85 -10.45
CA LEU A 621 13.30 -9.70 -9.56
C LEU A 621 14.43 -8.81 -10.06
N TYR A 622 14.25 -7.49 -10.05
CA TYR A 622 15.29 -6.55 -10.41
C TYR A 622 15.70 -5.72 -9.19
N GLN A 623 16.99 -5.68 -8.89
CA GLN A 623 17.54 -4.83 -7.83
C GLN A 623 18.39 -3.72 -8.46
N VAL A 624 18.15 -2.50 -8.04
CA VAL A 624 18.89 -1.30 -8.44
C VAL A 624 19.79 -0.89 -7.29
N PHE A 625 21.09 -0.88 -7.52
CA PHE A 625 22.12 -0.48 -6.58
C PHE A 625 22.64 0.90 -6.97
N THR A 626 22.27 1.94 -6.27
CA THR A 626 22.79 3.30 -6.49
C THR A 626 24.19 3.41 -5.90
N VAL A 627 25.16 3.85 -6.72
CA VAL A 627 26.58 3.85 -6.38
C VAL A 627 27.10 5.29 -6.27
N ARG A 628 27.78 5.61 -5.16
CA ARG A 628 28.53 6.86 -4.96
C ARG A 628 29.91 6.51 -4.41
N ASP A 629 30.96 7.17 -4.90
CA ASP A 629 32.34 6.95 -4.45
C ASP A 629 32.76 5.46 -4.45
N ALA A 630 32.34 4.71 -5.48
CA ALA A 630 32.53 3.26 -5.64
C ALA A 630 31.89 2.38 -4.55
N GLN A 631 30.96 2.91 -3.75
CA GLN A 631 30.18 2.16 -2.78
C GLN A 631 28.68 2.27 -3.05
N VAL A 632 27.93 1.22 -2.76
CA VAL A 632 26.47 1.19 -2.82
C VAL A 632 25.90 1.97 -1.64
N VAL A 633 25.17 3.02 -1.92
CA VAL A 633 24.53 3.86 -0.90
C VAL A 633 23.03 3.61 -0.77
N GLU A 634 22.41 3.01 -1.80
CA GLU A 634 20.98 2.74 -1.78
C GLU A 634 20.64 1.49 -2.61
N ILE A 635 19.65 0.71 -2.18
CA ILE A 635 19.16 -0.48 -2.84
C ILE A 635 17.64 -0.37 -3.00
N HIS A 636 17.13 -0.66 -4.21
CA HIS A 636 15.69 -0.72 -4.51
C HIS A 636 15.34 -2.01 -5.24
N GLY A 637 14.20 -2.61 -4.89
CA GLY A 637 13.65 -3.77 -5.60
C GLY A 637 12.56 -3.36 -6.60
N TYR A 638 12.54 -3.97 -7.80
CA TYR A 638 11.54 -3.73 -8.84
C TYR A 638 11.04 -5.06 -9.43
N PRO A 639 9.76 -5.14 -9.83
CA PRO A 639 9.19 -6.37 -10.36
C PRO A 639 9.58 -6.64 -11.82
N ASP A 640 10.00 -5.63 -12.57
CA ASP A 640 10.34 -5.71 -13.99
C ASP A 640 11.51 -4.78 -14.35
N ARG A 641 12.12 -5.07 -15.51
CA ARG A 641 13.30 -4.38 -16.01
C ARG A 641 13.04 -2.90 -16.34
N ASP A 642 11.90 -2.61 -16.94
CA ASP A 642 11.62 -1.25 -17.43
C ASP A 642 11.38 -0.30 -16.25
N SER A 643 10.70 -0.77 -15.19
CA SER A 643 10.57 -0.05 -13.93
C SER A 643 11.92 0.19 -13.25
N ALA A 644 12.83 -0.79 -13.28
CA ALA A 644 14.16 -0.67 -12.71
C ALA A 644 15.02 0.36 -13.49
N LEU A 645 14.99 0.35 -14.81
CA LEU A 645 15.77 1.27 -15.64
C LEU A 645 15.23 2.72 -15.63
N THR A 646 13.90 2.88 -15.57
CA THR A 646 13.29 4.22 -15.52
C THR A 646 13.32 4.80 -14.12
N ARG A 647 13.64 3.98 -13.09
CA ARG A 647 13.50 4.33 -11.67
C ARG A 647 12.12 4.91 -11.35
N GLY A 648 11.15 4.58 -12.22
CA GLY A 648 9.75 4.98 -12.17
C GLY A 648 8.90 3.81 -11.74
N GLY A 649 8.23 3.93 -10.60
CA GLY A 649 7.42 2.92 -9.95
C GLY A 649 7.81 2.81 -8.48
N ASP A 650 6.84 2.54 -7.62
CA ASP A 650 7.04 2.42 -6.17
C ASP A 650 8.12 1.36 -5.88
N PRO A 651 9.29 1.70 -5.32
CA PRO A 651 10.35 0.72 -5.04
C PRO A 651 9.83 -0.26 -3.98
N LYS A 652 9.69 -1.52 -4.37
CA LYS A 652 9.15 -2.56 -3.50
C LYS A 652 10.26 -3.17 -2.67
N GLY A 653 10.00 -3.25 -1.37
CA GLY A 653 10.71 -4.20 -0.52
C GLY A 653 10.56 -5.61 -1.12
N THR A 654 11.66 -6.32 -1.28
CA THR A 654 11.71 -7.69 -1.78
C THR A 654 10.99 -8.68 -0.86
N PRO A 655 10.58 -9.85 -1.36
CA PRO A 655 9.67 -10.81 -0.71
C PRO A 655 10.12 -11.33 0.64
#